data_2cc3650a2ff01c92651f1c24cee01a99
#
_entry.id   2cc3650a2ff01c92651f1c24cee01a99
#
_cell.length_a   1.000
_cell.length_b   1.000
_cell.length_c   1.000
_cell.angle_alpha   90.00
_cell.angle_beta   90.00
_cell.angle_gamma   90.00
#
_symmetry.space_group_name_H-M   'P 1'
#
loop_
_entity.id
_entity.type
_entity.pdbx_description
1 polymer ?
#
loop_
_entity_poly.entity_id
_entity_poly.type
_entity_poly.pdbx_seq_one_letter_code
_entity_poly.pdbx_strand_id
1 'polypeptide(L)'
;MSTIDQAAPAADTTKCVPGHVIYRRVLAERTSYALAAAGMAVGPQLDDSAWSYLASGGIGLGTLAWLYTKTKDPDQGLSVLTRAQRAIPFLTAAGTYVANLITPGFNWWEVVAPAAWASLMGWMAPLTRSAGLVLELTERQAQHGAGPGEPLTYTEFLAAKWQQATGEGTRLVSITPFSADRPDFEAVVVAQAGKAVPTFTEVQLAAAFDFPVGTVKIRPIQGSGPGRMRLVARPTSEDVEAVAEGIRGLWETAVAAPGKAAPGVELLDYRAEPHRIVLLVASPPGKEIHLPHTAICSAFGIDDPSRLVIETDGIRQGVVSIYKTNPLMKVRKATVEDLTMDSKGRVTIGVCHDGKPARMRLWDPSQGALRGITAGVTGAGKSVLQNLILAAEKRSGVVSWVGDVQGGMSLPEAEGRVDWFAKGPVETLLMLTAAHAVMKYRERISNEMGRGDFALNRPWPLINITLDEINRLLSHPDEAMRKATAYLIADIQKTGRKVGIGIRLAVQSLHLKDLGDDDAIRQQGKVGALFLMRTASSSTKEMGLDGIAPAGFQMENIPARIYENGQIEALFSGKDDEDGESTAGMAYMFLDGRAKFMRTFFAEKVDGVYPDLIALYGDEPATGLTEGEAKAAQAGAAIYGVRHTNPYADCDTLAQAFSDAPGSTPAAGTPAPDADGHEAPAPFEAPFGIPFGDGGPEIGEEPGLQDQILDLLADGPKSLKHLREALPSFQPSSVSNACTQLKAKGLAKSLKRGHWQLADS
;
A
#
# COMPACT_ATOMS: atom_id res chain seq x y z
N MET A 1 55.20 35.79 -29.54
CA MET A 1 53.91 36.45 -29.68
C MET A 1 52.92 35.79 -28.74
N SER A 2 52.57 36.55 -27.77
CA SER A 2 51.85 36.19 -26.55
C SER A 2 50.42 35.77 -26.80
N THR A 3 50.02 34.64 -26.27
CA THR A 3 48.60 34.28 -26.05
C THR A 3 48.23 34.69 -24.64
N ILE A 4 47.27 35.54 -24.55
CA ILE A 4 46.68 36.09 -23.33
C ILE A 4 45.91 34.99 -22.61
N ASP A 5 46.34 34.66 -21.40
CA ASP A 5 45.55 33.96 -20.41
C ASP A 5 44.36 34.82 -20.02
N GLN A 6 43.14 34.42 -20.46
CA GLN A 6 41.93 34.87 -19.86
C GLN A 6 41.64 33.99 -18.64
N ALA A 7 41.89 34.51 -17.47
CA ALA A 7 41.46 33.94 -16.21
C ALA A 7 39.92 33.87 -16.22
N ALA A 8 39.41 32.65 -16.04
CA ALA A 8 37.99 32.43 -15.80
C ALA A 8 37.56 33.17 -14.50
N PRO A 9 36.38 33.78 -14.47
CA PRO A 9 35.89 34.45 -13.27
C PRO A 9 35.74 33.44 -12.14
N ALA A 10 36.24 33.80 -10.97
CA ALA A 10 36.16 33.02 -9.75
C ALA A 10 34.68 32.65 -9.49
N ALA A 11 34.40 31.36 -9.47
CA ALA A 11 33.10 30.85 -9.09
C ALA A 11 32.77 31.31 -7.66
N ASP A 12 31.65 32.00 -7.53
CA ASP A 12 31.11 32.46 -6.27
C ASP A 12 30.77 31.22 -5.42
N THR A 13 31.61 30.95 -4.42
CA THR A 13 31.43 29.82 -3.53
C THR A 13 30.24 30.10 -2.61
N THR A 14 29.05 29.76 -3.05
CA THR A 14 27.87 29.69 -2.18
C THR A 14 28.18 28.77 -1.02
N LYS A 15 28.36 29.33 0.17
CA LYS A 15 28.76 28.60 1.37
C LYS A 15 27.63 27.67 1.77
N CYS A 16 27.90 26.38 1.73
CA CYS A 16 27.03 25.35 2.34
C CYS A 16 26.73 25.75 3.79
N VAL A 17 25.47 25.76 4.19
CA VAL A 17 25.07 26.11 5.54
C VAL A 17 25.15 24.84 6.40
N PRO A 18 26.05 24.74 7.38
CA PRO A 18 26.16 23.56 8.23
C PRO A 18 24.86 23.22 8.96
N GLY A 19 24.56 21.94 9.21
CA GLY A 19 23.34 21.47 9.84
C GLY A 19 23.03 22.14 11.19
N HIS A 20 24.06 22.42 12.02
CA HIS A 20 23.88 23.17 13.26
C HIS A 20 23.40 24.62 13.06
N VAL A 21 23.75 25.26 11.94
CA VAL A 21 23.27 26.60 11.60
C VAL A 21 21.81 26.55 11.18
N ILE A 22 21.39 25.49 10.49
CA ILE A 22 19.99 25.26 10.13
C ILE A 22 19.17 25.05 11.41
N TYR A 23 19.62 24.21 12.31
CA TYR A 23 18.98 24.00 13.61
C TYR A 23 18.84 25.30 14.42
N ARG A 24 19.90 26.08 14.54
CA ARG A 24 19.85 27.40 15.21
C ARG A 24 18.87 28.35 14.55
N ARG A 25 18.80 28.35 13.21
CA ARG A 25 17.83 29.19 12.47
C ARG A 25 16.40 28.71 12.72
N VAL A 26 16.14 27.39 12.68
CA VAL A 26 14.83 26.82 13.01
C VAL A 26 14.43 27.12 14.45
N LEU A 27 15.36 27.02 15.40
CA LEU A 27 15.12 27.37 16.80
C LEU A 27 14.80 28.85 16.96
N ALA A 28 15.57 29.74 16.30
CA ALA A 28 15.31 31.18 16.32
C ALA A 28 13.95 31.52 15.68
N GLU A 29 13.59 30.85 14.62
CA GLU A 29 12.30 31.00 13.94
C GLU A 29 11.14 30.54 14.83
N ARG A 30 11.26 29.38 15.49
CA ARG A 30 10.30 28.91 16.49
C ARG A 30 10.14 29.86 17.67
N THR A 31 11.25 30.42 18.15
CA THR A 31 11.24 31.41 19.21
C THR A 31 10.55 32.70 18.77
N SER A 32 10.78 33.15 17.53
CA SER A 32 10.12 34.33 16.98
C SER A 32 8.60 34.14 16.82
N TYR A 33 8.15 32.92 16.44
CA TYR A 33 6.71 32.60 16.38
C TYR A 33 6.07 32.59 17.77
N ALA A 34 6.76 32.08 18.77
CA ALA A 34 6.27 32.11 20.15
C ALA A 34 6.15 33.57 20.69
N LEU A 35 7.13 34.41 20.38
CA LEU A 35 7.09 35.83 20.73
C LEU A 35 5.99 36.57 19.96
N ALA A 36 5.82 36.29 18.69
CA ALA A 36 4.73 36.84 17.89
C ALA A 36 3.35 36.45 18.40
N ALA A 37 3.19 35.19 18.84
CA ALA A 37 1.94 34.73 19.47
C ALA A 37 1.62 35.47 20.78
N ALA A 38 2.64 35.69 21.62
CA ALA A 38 2.47 36.50 22.81
C ALA A 38 2.08 37.96 22.47
N GLY A 39 2.69 38.54 21.43
CA GLY A 39 2.34 39.88 20.91
C GLY A 39 0.91 39.92 20.37
N MET A 40 0.46 38.87 19.64
CA MET A 40 -0.91 38.79 19.13
C MET A 40 -1.96 38.62 20.22
N ALA A 41 -1.62 37.98 21.33
CA ALA A 41 -2.54 37.82 22.46
C ALA A 41 -2.63 39.07 23.34
N VAL A 42 -1.49 39.74 23.57
CA VAL A 42 -1.40 40.88 24.54
C VAL A 42 -1.56 42.23 23.82
N GLY A 43 -1.05 42.36 22.57
CA GLY A 43 -1.04 43.64 21.85
C GLY A 43 -2.42 44.28 21.71
N PRO A 44 -3.47 43.56 21.31
CA PRO A 44 -4.83 44.08 21.17
C PRO A 44 -5.42 44.60 22.52
N GLN A 45 -4.93 44.07 23.64
CA GLN A 45 -5.38 44.51 24.99
C GLN A 45 -4.69 45.81 25.42
N LEU A 46 -3.55 46.15 24.84
CA LEU A 46 -2.78 47.36 25.16
C LEU A 46 -3.11 48.53 24.27
N ASP A 47 -3.41 48.27 22.99
CA ASP A 47 -3.70 49.30 22.01
C ASP A 47 -4.68 48.80 20.90
N ASP A 48 -5.88 49.33 20.88
CA ASP A 48 -6.94 49.08 19.88
C ASP A 48 -7.07 50.24 18.86
N SER A 49 -6.07 51.11 18.81
CA SER A 49 -6.06 52.29 17.96
C SER A 49 -6.01 51.98 16.48
N ALA A 50 -6.38 52.93 15.65
CA ALA A 50 -6.29 52.85 14.17
C ALA A 50 -4.88 52.51 13.66
N TRP A 51 -3.84 52.81 14.45
CA TRP A 51 -2.44 52.49 14.12
C TRP A 51 -2.17 50.99 14.13
N SER A 52 -2.77 50.25 15.04
CA SER A 52 -2.65 48.78 15.07
C SER A 52 -3.24 48.11 13.85
N TYR A 53 -4.37 48.59 13.34
CA TYR A 53 -4.96 48.11 12.07
C TYR A 53 -4.09 48.49 10.85
N LEU A 54 -3.56 49.71 10.82
CA LEU A 54 -2.67 50.17 9.74
C LEU A 54 -1.35 49.37 9.72
N ALA A 55 -0.76 49.09 10.88
CA ALA A 55 0.46 48.29 10.97
C ALA A 55 0.22 46.85 10.49
N SER A 56 -0.88 46.22 10.91
CA SER A 56 -1.25 44.85 10.46
C SER A 56 -1.54 44.80 8.95
N GLY A 57 -2.26 45.80 8.42
CA GLY A 57 -2.49 45.98 6.98
C GLY A 57 -1.20 46.16 6.21
N GLY A 58 -0.27 46.99 6.76
CA GLY A 58 1.06 47.25 6.18
C GLY A 58 1.93 45.98 6.10
N ILE A 59 1.93 45.15 7.15
CA ILE A 59 2.61 43.83 7.15
C ILE A 59 2.01 42.92 6.09
N GLY A 60 0.69 42.83 6.01
CA GLY A 60 -0.01 42.02 5.01
C GLY A 60 0.29 42.44 3.57
N LEU A 61 0.13 43.74 3.28
CA LEU A 61 0.42 44.30 1.96
C LEU A 61 1.90 44.23 1.61
N GLY A 62 2.80 44.48 2.56
CA GLY A 62 4.25 44.36 2.36
C GLY A 62 4.66 42.91 2.03
N THR A 63 4.04 41.93 2.67
CA THR A 63 4.27 40.51 2.38
C THR A 63 3.77 40.14 0.99
N LEU A 64 2.59 40.61 0.59
CA LEU A 64 2.05 40.42 -0.76
C LEU A 64 2.91 41.08 -1.83
N ALA A 65 3.36 42.32 -1.59
CA ALA A 65 4.26 43.02 -2.48
C ALA A 65 5.61 42.32 -2.63
N TRP A 66 6.16 41.80 -1.53
CA TRP A 66 7.39 41.00 -1.57
C TRP A 66 7.18 39.70 -2.37
N LEU A 67 6.06 38.99 -2.16
CA LEU A 67 5.70 37.79 -2.91
C LEU A 67 5.61 38.13 -4.42
N TYR A 68 4.93 39.20 -4.77
CA TYR A 68 4.77 39.67 -6.17
C TYR A 68 6.09 40.02 -6.85
N THR A 69 6.97 40.77 -6.16
CA THR A 69 8.27 41.15 -6.72
C THR A 69 9.16 39.94 -6.96
N LYS A 70 9.13 38.94 -6.08
CA LYS A 70 9.93 37.72 -6.20
C LYS A 70 9.36 36.70 -7.22
N THR A 71 8.09 36.83 -7.62
CA THR A 71 7.53 36.00 -8.71
C THR A 71 7.93 36.50 -10.09
N LYS A 72 8.41 37.75 -10.21
CA LYS A 72 8.83 38.32 -11.49
C LYS A 72 10.28 37.98 -11.91
N ASP A 73 11.09 37.47 -11.00
CA ASP A 73 12.50 37.13 -11.27
C ASP A 73 12.64 35.60 -11.47
N PRO A 74 12.68 35.10 -12.72
CA PRO A 74 12.77 33.67 -13.02
C PRO A 74 14.14 33.06 -12.64
N ASP A 75 15.19 33.87 -12.49
CA ASP A 75 16.57 33.40 -12.28
C ASP A 75 16.93 33.04 -10.83
N GLN A 76 16.02 33.18 -9.87
CA GLN A 76 16.27 32.85 -8.48
C GLN A 76 15.52 31.59 -8.04
N GLY A 77 15.65 30.48 -8.69
CA GLY A 77 15.47 29.07 -8.33
C GLY A 77 14.47 28.62 -7.27
N LEU A 78 13.73 29.50 -6.60
CA LEU A 78 12.75 29.16 -5.58
C LEU A 78 11.36 28.94 -6.20
N SER A 79 10.79 27.75 -6.05
CA SER A 79 9.44 27.43 -6.52
C SER A 79 8.39 28.39 -5.93
N VAL A 80 7.28 28.60 -6.65
CA VAL A 80 6.13 29.41 -6.18
C VAL A 80 5.63 28.88 -4.83
N LEU A 81 5.68 27.55 -4.61
CA LEU A 81 5.28 26.90 -3.37
C LEU A 81 6.17 27.30 -2.17
N THR A 82 7.48 27.33 -2.33
CA THR A 82 8.43 27.73 -1.28
C THR A 82 8.27 29.21 -0.91
N ARG A 83 7.93 30.05 -1.89
CA ARG A 83 7.64 31.47 -1.65
C ARG A 83 6.33 31.68 -0.90
N ALA A 84 5.29 30.93 -1.29
CA ALA A 84 4.00 30.92 -0.59
C ALA A 84 4.17 30.44 0.86
N GLN A 85 4.91 29.37 1.09
CA GLN A 85 5.21 28.85 2.43
C GLN A 85 5.92 29.90 3.33
N ARG A 86 6.81 30.71 2.78
CA ARG A 86 7.47 31.80 3.51
C ARG A 86 6.55 32.99 3.81
N ALA A 87 5.53 33.22 3.00
CA ALA A 87 4.56 34.31 3.19
C ALA A 87 3.44 33.93 4.17
N ILE A 88 3.08 32.66 4.28
CA ILE A 88 1.99 32.16 5.13
C ILE A 88 2.11 32.63 6.59
N PRO A 89 3.26 32.53 7.28
CA PRO A 89 3.37 32.97 8.67
C PRO A 89 3.00 34.44 8.87
N PHE A 90 3.42 35.32 7.97
CA PHE A 90 3.17 36.76 8.09
C PHE A 90 1.71 37.13 7.79
N LEU A 91 1.13 36.53 6.75
CA LEU A 91 -0.27 36.77 6.36
C LEU A 91 -1.23 36.23 7.43
N THR A 92 -0.97 35.05 7.95
CA THR A 92 -1.82 34.44 8.98
C THR A 92 -1.65 35.12 10.33
N ALA A 93 -0.46 35.60 10.68
CA ALA A 93 -0.23 36.39 11.89
C ALA A 93 -1.01 37.73 11.84
N ALA A 94 -0.93 38.44 10.71
CA ALA A 94 -1.69 39.68 10.53
C ALA A 94 -3.20 39.43 10.63
N GLY A 95 -3.72 38.36 10.04
CA GLY A 95 -5.13 37.98 10.14
C GLY A 95 -5.56 37.61 11.58
N THR A 96 -4.72 36.89 12.31
CA THR A 96 -5.00 36.52 13.71
C THR A 96 -4.98 37.75 14.63
N TYR A 97 -4.04 38.67 14.41
CA TYR A 97 -3.97 39.91 15.17
C TYR A 97 -5.19 40.82 14.94
N VAL A 98 -5.60 40.99 13.68
CA VAL A 98 -6.82 41.75 13.34
C VAL A 98 -8.08 41.09 13.92
N ALA A 99 -8.17 39.75 13.88
CA ALA A 99 -9.29 39.03 14.49
C ALA A 99 -9.39 39.28 16.00
N ASN A 100 -8.26 39.36 16.71
CA ASN A 100 -8.22 39.70 18.13
C ASN A 100 -8.55 41.17 18.39
N LEU A 101 -8.20 42.11 17.49
CA LEU A 101 -8.55 43.51 17.61
C LEU A 101 -10.07 43.79 17.45
N ILE A 102 -10.78 43.01 16.65
CA ILE A 102 -12.20 43.22 16.35
C ILE A 102 -13.11 42.74 17.48
N THR A 103 -12.63 41.81 18.32
CA THR A 103 -13.42 41.22 19.42
C THR A 103 -13.21 42.02 20.73
N PRO A 104 -14.29 42.60 21.27
CA PRO A 104 -14.17 43.36 22.52
C PRO A 104 -14.02 42.47 23.73
N GLY A 105 -13.03 42.80 24.60
CA GLY A 105 -12.78 42.11 25.86
C GLY A 105 -11.87 40.89 25.76
N PHE A 106 -11.37 40.41 26.92
CA PHE A 106 -10.47 39.25 26.97
C PHE A 106 -11.26 37.95 26.94
N ASN A 107 -11.12 37.19 25.82
CA ASN A 107 -11.73 35.88 25.62
C ASN A 107 -10.65 34.79 25.58
N TRP A 108 -10.97 33.59 26.04
CA TRP A 108 -10.01 32.46 26.07
C TRP A 108 -9.42 32.12 24.69
N TRP A 109 -10.19 32.29 23.62
CA TRP A 109 -9.74 31.99 22.27
C TRP A 109 -8.67 32.97 21.75
N GLU A 110 -8.59 34.20 22.30
CA GLU A 110 -7.57 35.21 21.97
C GLU A 110 -6.15 34.79 22.40
N VAL A 111 -6.07 33.86 23.33
CA VAL A 111 -4.82 33.20 23.73
C VAL A 111 -4.59 31.91 23.00
N VAL A 112 -5.65 31.12 22.81
CA VAL A 112 -5.57 29.80 22.17
C VAL A 112 -5.29 29.90 20.67
N ALA A 113 -5.88 30.86 19.94
CA ALA A 113 -5.66 31.00 18.51
C ALA A 113 -4.21 31.41 18.17
N PRO A 114 -3.57 32.41 18.81
CA PRO A 114 -2.15 32.70 18.61
C PRO A 114 -1.23 31.53 19.02
N ALA A 115 -1.54 30.82 20.12
CA ALA A 115 -0.75 29.67 20.55
C ALA A 115 -0.82 28.52 19.54
N ALA A 116 -2.01 28.22 19.01
CA ALA A 116 -2.20 27.23 17.96
C ALA A 116 -1.49 27.63 16.67
N TRP A 117 -1.56 28.92 16.31
CA TRP A 117 -0.82 29.47 15.17
C TRP A 117 0.69 29.30 15.33
N ALA A 118 1.26 29.67 16.48
CA ALA A 118 2.70 29.53 16.73
C ALA A 118 3.15 28.06 16.71
N SER A 119 2.32 27.15 17.25
CA SER A 119 2.59 25.72 17.24
C SER A 119 2.61 25.17 15.80
N LEU A 120 1.64 25.56 14.97
CA LEU A 120 1.55 25.15 13.56
C LEU A 120 2.73 25.71 12.75
N MET A 121 3.03 27.00 12.91
CA MET A 121 4.15 27.64 12.18
C MET A 121 5.50 27.09 12.64
N GLY A 122 5.67 26.82 13.93
CA GLY A 122 6.87 26.21 14.50
C GLY A 122 7.07 24.77 14.04
N TRP A 123 5.97 24.03 13.78
CA TRP A 123 6.02 22.70 13.17
C TRP A 123 6.41 22.76 11.70
N MET A 124 5.96 23.76 10.97
CA MET A 124 6.29 23.96 9.54
C MET A 124 7.71 24.50 9.31
N ALA A 125 8.35 25.12 10.30
CA ALA A 125 9.67 25.76 10.15
C ALA A 125 10.79 24.83 9.61
N PRO A 126 10.88 23.54 9.99
CA PRO A 126 11.88 22.62 9.42
C PRO A 126 11.70 22.37 7.93
N LEU A 127 10.46 22.33 7.43
CA LEU A 127 10.13 22.02 6.04
C LEU A 127 10.67 23.08 5.07
N THR A 128 10.69 24.34 5.49
CA THR A 128 11.18 25.45 4.67
C THR A 128 12.70 25.55 4.62
N ARG A 129 13.42 24.89 5.54
CA ARG A 129 14.88 24.96 5.65
C ARG A 129 15.59 23.74 5.05
N SER A 130 14.96 22.57 5.11
CA SER A 130 15.52 21.35 4.54
C SER A 130 15.50 21.35 3.00
N ALA A 131 14.48 21.95 2.38
CA ALA A 131 14.39 22.07 0.92
C ALA A 131 15.55 22.84 0.29
N GLY A 132 16.10 23.86 0.99
CA GLY A 132 17.28 24.61 0.49
C GLY A 132 18.58 23.81 0.52
N LEU A 133 18.70 22.86 1.46
CA LEU A 133 19.92 22.04 1.60
C LEU A 133 19.99 20.97 0.50
N VAL A 134 18.86 20.35 0.16
CA VAL A 134 18.77 19.33 -0.90
C VAL A 134 19.15 19.93 -2.26
N LEU A 135 18.66 21.14 -2.57
CA LEU A 135 19.04 21.85 -3.80
C LEU A 135 20.56 22.07 -3.93
N GLU A 136 21.22 22.53 -2.87
CA GLU A 136 22.66 22.77 -2.89
C GLU A 136 23.45 21.46 -3.03
N LEU A 137 22.96 20.35 -2.50
CA LEU A 137 23.60 19.03 -2.62
C LEU A 137 23.44 18.48 -4.05
N THR A 138 22.26 18.62 -4.65
CA THR A 138 21.99 18.15 -6.02
C THR A 138 22.76 18.98 -7.07
N GLU A 139 22.82 20.30 -6.92
CA GLU A 139 23.62 21.16 -7.81
C GLU A 139 25.12 20.85 -7.71
N ARG A 140 25.63 20.51 -6.53
CA ARG A 140 27.02 20.09 -6.36
C ARG A 140 27.32 18.73 -7.01
N GLN A 141 26.38 17.78 -6.96
CA GLN A 141 26.50 16.51 -7.68
C GLN A 141 26.54 16.72 -9.20
N ALA A 142 25.69 17.62 -9.73
CA ALA A 142 25.65 17.97 -11.15
C ALA A 142 26.91 18.72 -11.64
N GLN A 143 27.53 19.54 -10.79
CA GLN A 143 28.72 20.34 -11.15
C GLN A 143 30.05 19.54 -11.08
N HIS A 144 30.09 18.39 -10.39
CA HIS A 144 31.29 17.59 -10.23
C HIS A 144 31.27 16.28 -11.06
N GLY A 145 30.21 16.08 -11.87
CA GLY A 145 30.05 14.92 -12.73
C GLY A 145 30.50 15.17 -14.15
N ALA A 146 31.45 14.40 -14.55
CA ALA A 146 31.63 13.85 -15.88
C ALA A 146 32.35 14.66 -16.97
N GLY A 147 33.46 14.11 -17.33
CA GLY A 147 33.82 13.95 -18.75
C GLY A 147 32.86 12.95 -19.43
N PRO A 148 32.87 12.76 -20.75
CA PRO A 148 31.90 11.92 -21.48
C PRO A 148 32.10 10.44 -21.18
N GLY A 149 31.43 9.96 -20.15
CA GLY A 149 31.41 8.58 -19.66
C GLY A 149 30.24 8.46 -18.67
N GLU A 150 29.71 7.27 -18.48
CA GLU A 150 28.61 6.97 -17.58
C GLU A 150 28.70 7.70 -16.22
N PRO A 151 27.56 8.15 -15.64
CA PRO A 151 27.56 8.81 -14.35
C PRO A 151 28.14 7.87 -13.28
N LEU A 152 29.21 8.30 -12.58
CA LEU A 152 29.79 7.58 -11.47
C LEU A 152 28.74 7.38 -10.38
N THR A 153 28.63 6.17 -9.87
CA THR A 153 27.81 5.92 -8.66
C THR A 153 28.40 6.71 -7.48
N TYR A 154 27.55 7.07 -6.50
CA TYR A 154 28.00 7.82 -5.31
C TYR A 154 29.21 7.14 -4.61
N THR A 155 29.24 5.83 -4.56
CA THR A 155 30.35 5.05 -3.99
C THR A 155 31.63 5.19 -4.80
N GLU A 156 31.57 5.20 -6.12
CA GLU A 156 32.72 5.43 -7.00
C GLU A 156 33.23 6.86 -6.89
N PHE A 157 32.33 7.81 -6.79
CA PHE A 157 32.67 9.21 -6.55
C PHE A 157 33.42 9.40 -5.22
N LEU A 158 32.95 8.78 -4.11
CA LEU A 158 33.64 8.85 -2.83
C LEU A 158 35.00 8.18 -2.88
N ALA A 159 35.14 7.03 -3.55
CA ALA A 159 36.40 6.35 -3.73
C ALA A 159 37.40 7.21 -4.55
N ALA A 160 36.94 7.85 -5.61
CA ALA A 160 37.75 8.75 -6.44
C ALA A 160 38.20 9.99 -5.64
N LYS A 161 37.28 10.63 -4.88
CA LYS A 161 37.66 11.77 -3.99
C LYS A 161 38.70 11.37 -2.95
N TRP A 162 38.53 10.22 -2.30
CA TRP A 162 39.52 9.72 -1.36
C TRP A 162 40.88 9.53 -2.00
N GLN A 163 40.93 8.91 -3.18
CA GLN A 163 42.17 8.66 -3.90
C GLN A 163 42.85 9.95 -4.36
N GLN A 164 42.06 10.94 -4.78
CA GLN A 164 42.57 12.27 -5.12
C GLN A 164 43.19 12.98 -3.91
N ALA A 165 42.57 12.86 -2.72
CA ALA A 165 43.02 13.54 -1.52
C ALA A 165 44.23 12.84 -0.83
N THR A 166 44.28 11.49 -0.88
CA THR A 166 45.26 10.69 -0.13
C THR A 166 46.34 10.03 -1.01
N GLY A 167 46.21 10.11 -2.33
CA GLY A 167 47.09 9.45 -3.28
C GLY A 167 46.96 7.92 -3.26
N GLU A 168 47.93 7.22 -3.82
CA GLU A 168 47.92 5.75 -3.96
C GLU A 168 48.19 4.98 -2.65
N GLY A 169 48.44 5.67 -1.54
CA GLY A 169 48.86 5.04 -0.26
C GLY A 169 47.75 4.29 0.45
N THR A 170 46.50 4.69 0.26
CA THR A 170 45.29 4.08 0.86
C THR A 170 44.16 4.09 -0.13
N ARG A 171 43.19 3.15 0.05
CA ARG A 171 41.96 3.10 -0.75
C ARG A 171 40.73 2.88 0.12
N LEU A 172 39.58 3.44 -0.28
CA LEU A 172 38.31 3.11 0.31
C LEU A 172 37.75 1.84 -0.31
N VAL A 173 37.26 0.96 0.54
CA VAL A 173 36.53 -0.26 0.15
C VAL A 173 35.28 -0.41 1.03
N SER A 174 34.34 -1.23 0.62
CA SER A 174 33.10 -1.50 1.39
C SER A 174 32.36 -0.21 1.78
N ILE A 175 32.23 0.71 0.83
CA ILE A 175 31.54 1.98 1.07
C ILE A 175 30.03 1.70 1.17
N THR A 176 29.45 2.07 2.29
CA THR A 176 28.03 1.86 2.59
C THR A 176 27.42 3.20 2.97
N PRO A 177 26.64 3.86 2.09
CA PRO A 177 25.87 5.03 2.45
C PRO A 177 24.80 4.66 3.48
N PHE A 178 24.55 5.52 4.47
CA PHE A 178 23.47 5.33 5.45
C PHE A 178 22.09 5.65 4.84
N SER A 179 22.05 6.56 3.86
CA SER A 179 20.88 6.95 3.10
C SER A 179 21.27 7.31 1.67
N ALA A 180 20.33 7.24 0.72
CA ALA A 180 20.55 7.73 -0.64
C ALA A 180 20.62 9.26 -0.69
N ASP A 181 19.89 9.93 0.19
CA ASP A 181 19.62 11.36 0.14
C ASP A 181 20.53 12.18 1.04
N ARG A 182 21.37 11.51 1.84
CA ARG A 182 22.34 12.16 2.74
C ARG A 182 23.74 11.75 2.38
N PRO A 183 24.72 12.65 2.45
CA PRO A 183 26.12 12.34 2.19
C PRO A 183 26.77 11.48 3.28
N ASP A 184 26.00 10.98 4.24
CA ASP A 184 26.46 10.15 5.34
C ASP A 184 26.81 8.74 4.87
N PHE A 185 28.02 8.25 5.20
CA PHE A 185 28.47 6.90 4.82
C PHE A 185 29.47 6.29 5.80
N GLU A 186 29.60 4.97 5.73
CA GLU A 186 30.66 4.19 6.38
C GLU A 186 31.50 3.50 5.31
N ALA A 187 32.80 3.39 5.54
CA ALA A 187 33.73 2.73 4.63
C ALA A 187 34.88 2.08 5.38
N VAL A 188 35.63 1.24 4.71
CA VAL A 188 36.89 0.70 5.22
C VAL A 188 38.04 1.31 4.44
N VAL A 189 38.97 1.94 5.16
CA VAL A 189 40.25 2.41 4.62
C VAL A 189 41.23 1.25 4.68
N VAL A 190 41.84 0.91 3.53
CA VAL A 190 42.83 -0.16 3.41
C VAL A 190 44.12 0.44 2.93
N ALA A 191 45.23 0.20 3.66
CA ALA A 191 46.56 0.57 3.25
C ALA A 191 47.13 -0.43 2.25
N GLN A 192 48.21 -0.05 1.58
CA GLN A 192 49.00 -0.97 0.75
C GLN A 192 49.48 -2.17 1.58
N ALA A 193 49.63 -3.32 0.92
CA ALA A 193 50.09 -4.55 1.58
C ALA A 193 51.40 -4.32 2.37
N GLY A 194 51.38 -4.73 3.65
CA GLY A 194 52.51 -4.58 4.55
C GLY A 194 52.68 -3.19 5.20
N LYS A 195 51.73 -2.24 4.94
CA LYS A 195 51.76 -0.92 5.57
C LYS A 195 50.54 -0.72 6.50
N ALA A 196 50.71 0.12 7.50
CA ALA A 196 49.59 0.61 8.33
C ALA A 196 48.86 1.77 7.63
N VAL A 197 47.59 1.98 7.95
CA VAL A 197 46.88 3.18 7.55
C VAL A 197 47.52 4.39 8.24
N PRO A 198 47.89 5.44 7.49
CA PRO A 198 48.48 6.65 8.08
C PRO A 198 47.53 7.32 9.07
N THR A 199 48.06 8.09 10.00
CA THR A 199 47.29 8.93 10.88
C THR A 199 46.86 10.17 10.11
N PHE A 200 45.53 10.38 10.00
CA PHE A 200 44.94 11.57 9.39
C PHE A 200 44.44 12.50 10.49
N THR A 201 44.64 13.80 10.32
CA THR A 201 43.99 14.82 11.15
C THR A 201 42.53 14.99 10.78
N GLU A 202 41.71 15.48 11.70
CA GLU A 202 40.27 15.75 11.43
C GLU A 202 40.08 16.73 10.27
N VAL A 203 41.00 17.70 10.14
CA VAL A 203 41.00 18.66 9.01
C VAL A 203 41.31 17.97 7.68
N GLN A 204 42.26 17.05 7.64
CA GLN A 204 42.56 16.30 6.41
C GLN A 204 41.38 15.40 6.01
N LEU A 205 40.75 14.74 6.96
CA LEU A 205 39.60 13.90 6.71
C LEU A 205 38.42 14.71 6.18
N ALA A 206 38.16 15.85 6.81
CA ALA A 206 37.10 16.77 6.37
C ALA A 206 37.35 17.29 4.95
N ALA A 207 38.60 17.71 4.68
CA ALA A 207 39.02 18.22 3.36
C ALA A 207 38.94 17.16 2.24
N ALA A 208 39.19 15.88 2.55
CA ALA A 208 39.11 14.79 1.57
C ALA A 208 37.72 14.67 0.91
N PHE A 209 36.67 14.99 1.64
CA PHE A 209 35.29 14.89 1.16
C PHE A 209 34.57 16.25 1.06
N ASP A 210 35.24 17.35 1.45
CA ASP A 210 34.65 18.69 1.56
C ASP A 210 33.49 18.72 2.59
N PHE A 211 33.70 18.06 3.74
CA PHE A 211 32.75 17.99 4.85
C PHE A 211 33.17 18.88 6.03
N PRO A 212 32.23 19.23 6.94
CA PRO A 212 32.58 19.94 8.15
C PRO A 212 33.61 19.19 9.01
N VAL A 213 34.52 19.94 9.63
CA VAL A 213 35.55 19.35 10.51
C VAL A 213 34.88 18.67 11.71
N GLY A 214 35.38 17.46 12.04
CA GLY A 214 34.82 16.64 13.11
C GLY A 214 33.74 15.66 12.69
N THR A 215 33.20 15.78 11.47
CA THR A 215 32.14 14.89 10.97
C THR A 215 32.64 13.62 10.29
N VAL A 216 33.96 13.51 10.08
CA VAL A 216 34.62 12.32 9.54
C VAL A 216 35.60 11.77 10.57
N LYS A 217 35.45 10.51 10.94
CA LYS A 217 36.27 9.82 11.93
C LYS A 217 36.83 8.53 11.36
N ILE A 218 38.08 8.20 11.74
CA ILE A 218 38.69 6.90 11.46
C ILE A 218 39.00 6.18 12.77
N ARG A 219 38.60 4.90 12.87
CA ARG A 219 38.79 4.09 14.07
C ARG A 219 39.28 2.68 13.71
N PRO A 220 40.01 2.02 14.63
CA PRO A 220 40.40 0.63 14.46
C PRO A 220 39.18 -0.28 14.30
N ILE A 221 39.31 -1.32 13.48
CA ILE A 221 38.29 -2.39 13.37
C ILE A 221 38.70 -3.48 14.36
N GLN A 222 37.81 -3.89 15.23
CA GLN A 222 38.04 -4.94 16.21
C GLN A 222 38.39 -6.26 15.50
N GLY A 223 39.49 -6.90 15.90
CA GLY A 223 39.99 -8.13 15.26
C GLY A 223 40.73 -7.93 13.94
N SER A 224 40.97 -6.69 13.50
CA SER A 224 41.74 -6.38 12.30
C SER A 224 43.09 -5.75 12.66
N GLY A 225 44.10 -5.96 11.78
CA GLY A 225 45.39 -5.31 11.93
C GLY A 225 45.39 -3.83 11.50
N PRO A 226 46.52 -3.10 11.73
CA PRO A 226 46.62 -1.66 11.48
C PRO A 226 46.52 -1.26 9.99
N GLY A 227 46.56 -2.24 9.08
CA GLY A 227 46.34 -2.01 7.63
C GLY A 227 44.92 -1.77 7.22
N ARG A 228 43.96 -1.91 8.14
CA ARG A 228 42.55 -1.67 7.90
C ARG A 228 41.91 -0.88 9.02
N MET A 229 41.21 0.20 8.68
CA MET A 229 40.56 1.08 9.61
C MET A 229 39.13 1.37 9.13
N ARG A 230 38.20 1.56 10.04
CA ARG A 230 36.81 2.01 9.74
C ARG A 230 36.83 3.52 9.59
N LEU A 231 36.19 4.04 8.53
CA LEU A 231 35.94 5.45 8.32
C LEU A 231 34.40 5.63 8.44
N VAL A 232 33.99 6.60 9.24
CA VAL A 232 32.59 7.00 9.38
C VAL A 232 32.50 8.49 9.08
N ALA A 233 31.68 8.84 8.10
CA ALA A 233 31.42 10.22 7.70
C ALA A 233 29.93 10.55 7.91
N ARG A 234 29.66 11.57 8.70
CA ARG A 234 28.30 12.01 9.02
C ARG A 234 28.17 13.53 9.01
N PRO A 235 28.37 14.16 7.84
CA PRO A 235 28.32 15.61 7.71
C PRO A 235 26.96 16.23 8.07
N THR A 236 25.86 15.43 8.04
CA THR A 236 24.53 15.90 8.41
C THR A 236 24.16 15.67 9.88
N SER A 237 25.01 14.97 10.65
CA SER A 237 24.78 14.70 12.08
C SER A 237 25.37 15.78 12.98
N GLU A 238 24.62 16.20 13.97
CA GLU A 238 25.11 17.06 15.06
C GLU A 238 25.68 16.26 16.24
N ASP A 239 25.47 14.95 16.24
CA ASP A 239 25.89 14.05 17.31
C ASP A 239 27.27 13.47 17.02
N VAL A 240 28.28 13.97 17.75
CA VAL A 240 29.68 13.56 17.59
C VAL A 240 29.91 12.09 17.97
N GLU A 241 29.15 11.57 18.94
CA GLU A 241 29.27 10.16 19.36
C GLU A 241 28.72 9.24 18.29
N ALA A 242 27.57 9.59 17.68
CA ALA A 242 27.01 8.84 16.55
C ALA A 242 27.97 8.82 15.35
N VAL A 243 28.66 9.92 15.05
CA VAL A 243 29.69 9.97 14.00
C VAL A 243 30.84 9.02 14.31
N ALA A 244 31.24 8.93 15.56
CA ALA A 244 32.34 8.08 15.97
C ALA A 244 32.00 6.58 15.97
N GLU A 245 30.78 6.21 16.32
CA GLU A 245 30.33 4.81 16.47
C GLU A 245 29.73 4.21 15.19
N GLY A 246 29.45 5.01 14.19
CA GLY A 246 28.87 4.54 12.92
C GLY A 246 27.43 4.05 13.07
N ILE A 247 27.10 2.87 12.46
CA ILE A 247 25.75 2.30 12.50
C ILE A 247 25.29 2.01 13.92
N ARG A 248 26.18 1.51 14.77
CA ARG A 248 25.86 1.25 16.18
C ARG A 248 25.56 2.52 16.94
N GLY A 249 26.43 3.53 16.83
CA GLY A 249 26.22 4.82 17.47
C GLY A 249 24.95 5.52 16.96
N LEU A 250 24.66 5.41 15.66
CA LEU A 250 23.43 5.93 15.10
C LEU A 250 22.20 5.24 15.69
N TRP A 251 22.24 3.90 15.79
CA TRP A 251 21.15 3.17 16.42
C TRP A 251 20.93 3.60 17.88
N GLU A 252 22.01 3.65 18.65
CA GLU A 252 21.98 4.00 20.08
C GLU A 252 21.49 5.43 20.32
N THR A 253 21.90 6.39 19.51
CA THR A 253 21.58 7.81 19.72
C THR A 253 20.30 8.28 19.03
N ALA A 254 20.00 7.78 17.83
CA ALA A 254 18.87 8.24 17.03
C ALA A 254 17.64 7.31 17.11
N VAL A 255 17.82 6.03 17.47
CA VAL A 255 16.74 5.04 17.52
C VAL A 255 16.45 4.60 18.95
N ALA A 256 17.46 4.13 19.69
CA ALA A 256 17.29 3.47 20.99
C ALA A 256 17.32 4.41 22.20
N ALA A 257 17.78 5.65 22.04
CA ALA A 257 17.84 6.62 23.13
C ALA A 257 16.45 6.97 23.68
N PRO A 258 16.35 7.41 24.95
CA PRO A 258 15.08 7.84 25.53
C PRO A 258 14.39 8.92 24.71
N GLY A 259 13.11 8.71 24.40
CA GLY A 259 12.31 9.63 23.59
C GLY A 259 12.56 9.56 22.06
N LYS A 260 13.35 8.60 21.59
CA LYS A 260 13.58 8.35 20.17
C LYS A 260 12.64 7.26 19.62
N ALA A 261 12.91 6.78 18.40
CA ALA A 261 12.02 5.90 17.64
C ALA A 261 11.68 4.59 18.37
N ALA A 262 12.65 3.90 18.95
CA ALA A 262 12.46 2.62 19.66
C ALA A 262 13.26 2.58 20.96
N PRO A 263 12.81 3.27 22.03
CA PRO A 263 13.59 3.47 23.26
C PRO A 263 13.93 2.15 23.95
N GLY A 264 15.22 1.92 24.17
CA GLY A 264 15.76 0.76 24.85
C GLY A 264 15.84 -0.51 24.00
N VAL A 265 15.56 -0.44 22.70
CA VAL A 265 15.79 -1.57 21.78
C VAL A 265 17.27 -1.63 21.40
N GLU A 266 17.95 -2.70 21.81
CA GLU A 266 19.37 -2.88 21.63
C GLU A 266 19.71 -3.41 20.22
N LEU A 267 20.79 -2.91 19.60
CA LEU A 267 21.37 -3.50 18.39
C LEU A 267 22.32 -4.63 18.80
N LEU A 268 21.87 -5.88 18.59
CA LEU A 268 22.65 -7.07 18.92
C LEU A 268 23.78 -7.29 17.92
N ASP A 269 23.46 -7.26 16.61
CA ASP A 269 24.40 -7.49 15.53
C ASP A 269 23.95 -6.79 14.25
N TYR A 270 24.85 -6.55 13.30
CA TYR A 270 24.51 -6.04 11.99
C TYR A 270 25.43 -6.62 10.90
N ARG A 271 24.91 -6.67 9.67
CA ARG A 271 25.63 -7.08 8.48
C ARG A 271 25.43 -6.06 7.38
N ALA A 272 26.54 -5.56 6.81
CA ALA A 272 26.51 -4.77 5.60
C ALA A 272 26.67 -5.70 4.39
N GLU A 273 25.62 -5.81 3.59
CA GLU A 273 25.59 -6.53 2.31
C GLU A 273 25.70 -5.53 1.15
N PRO A 274 26.04 -5.95 -0.08
CA PRO A 274 26.21 -5.01 -1.20
C PRO A 274 25.01 -4.10 -1.47
N HIS A 275 23.79 -4.59 -1.21
CA HIS A 275 22.54 -3.90 -1.55
C HIS A 275 21.74 -3.47 -0.33
N ARG A 276 22.10 -3.96 0.88
CA ARG A 276 21.34 -3.65 2.11
C ARG A 276 22.22 -3.73 3.36
N ILE A 277 21.72 -3.10 4.42
CA ILE A 277 22.21 -3.29 5.79
C ILE A 277 21.12 -4.06 6.54
N VAL A 278 21.53 -5.12 7.23
CA VAL A 278 20.63 -5.95 8.04
C VAL A 278 21.01 -5.79 9.50
N LEU A 279 20.08 -5.32 10.33
CA LEU A 279 20.26 -5.10 11.76
C LEU A 279 19.44 -6.16 12.51
N LEU A 280 20.09 -6.86 13.45
CA LEU A 280 19.42 -7.73 14.42
C LEU A 280 19.25 -6.95 15.72
N VAL A 281 18.01 -6.77 16.13
CA VAL A 281 17.67 -5.92 17.28
C VAL A 281 16.82 -6.68 18.29
N ALA A 282 16.86 -6.27 19.56
CA ALA A 282 16.04 -6.87 20.59
C ALA A 282 15.60 -5.87 21.67
N SER A 283 14.38 -6.02 22.16
CA SER A 283 13.93 -5.33 23.37
C SER A 283 14.53 -5.97 24.61
N PRO A 284 14.71 -5.21 25.71
CA PRO A 284 15.11 -5.75 27.01
C PRO A 284 14.12 -6.83 27.48
N PRO A 285 14.58 -7.79 28.32
CA PRO A 285 13.68 -8.75 28.94
C PRO A 285 12.50 -8.08 29.64
N GLY A 286 11.30 -8.61 29.43
CA GLY A 286 10.06 -8.06 30.01
C GLY A 286 9.39 -6.94 29.20
N LYS A 287 9.94 -6.59 28.02
CA LYS A 287 9.31 -5.63 27.10
C LYS A 287 9.10 -6.29 25.72
N GLU A 288 7.91 -6.13 25.19
CA GLU A 288 7.62 -6.48 23.79
C GLU A 288 8.39 -5.55 22.84
N ILE A 289 8.73 -6.09 21.67
CA ILE A 289 9.43 -5.28 20.67
C ILE A 289 8.44 -4.37 19.95
N HIS A 290 8.79 -3.08 19.89
CA HIS A 290 8.04 -2.08 19.12
C HIS A 290 9.02 -1.30 18.23
N LEU A 291 8.83 -1.42 16.91
CA LEU A 291 9.71 -0.83 15.89
C LEU A 291 8.86 0.06 14.96
N PRO A 292 8.62 1.33 15.32
CA PRO A 292 7.79 2.22 14.50
C PRO A 292 8.54 2.58 13.20
N HIS A 293 8.04 2.08 12.09
CA HIS A 293 8.65 2.14 10.77
C HIS A 293 9.04 3.56 10.35
N THR A 294 8.08 4.48 10.33
CA THR A 294 8.31 5.87 9.89
C THR A 294 9.35 6.60 10.77
N ALA A 295 9.34 6.34 12.08
CA ALA A 295 10.30 6.97 12.99
C ALA A 295 11.72 6.42 12.77
N ILE A 296 11.85 5.12 12.45
CA ILE A 296 13.14 4.50 12.11
C ILE A 296 13.62 5.01 10.75
N CYS A 297 12.75 5.14 9.74
CA CYS A 297 13.09 5.80 8.48
C CYS A 297 13.68 7.19 8.72
N SER A 298 13.00 8.00 9.52
CA SER A 298 13.45 9.35 9.87
C SER A 298 14.82 9.35 10.58
N ALA A 299 15.05 8.40 11.52
CA ALA A 299 16.31 8.28 12.23
C ALA A 299 17.50 7.94 11.32
N PHE A 300 17.26 7.12 10.29
CA PHE A 300 18.28 6.77 9.29
C PHE A 300 18.32 7.72 8.09
N GLY A 301 17.41 8.70 8.01
CA GLY A 301 17.32 9.61 6.87
C GLY A 301 16.87 8.90 5.59
N ILE A 302 15.97 7.96 5.72
CA ILE A 302 15.36 7.24 4.59
C ILE A 302 14.08 7.98 4.20
N ASP A 303 14.07 8.60 3.02
CA ASP A 303 12.92 9.37 2.54
C ASP A 303 11.91 8.49 1.77
N ASP A 304 12.35 7.33 1.25
CA ASP A 304 11.46 6.31 0.68
C ASP A 304 11.20 5.17 1.68
N PRO A 305 10.01 5.13 2.31
CA PRO A 305 9.66 4.12 3.30
C PRO A 305 9.75 2.67 2.78
N SER A 306 9.62 2.45 1.48
CA SER A 306 9.70 1.13 0.88
C SER A 306 11.11 0.51 0.89
N ARG A 307 12.13 1.30 1.23
CA ARG A 307 13.53 0.87 1.40
C ARG A 307 13.83 0.31 2.80
N LEU A 308 12.88 0.43 3.72
CA LEU A 308 12.98 -0.15 5.06
C LEU A 308 12.00 -1.30 5.18
N VAL A 309 12.47 -2.47 5.58
CA VAL A 309 11.61 -3.63 5.89
C VAL A 309 11.92 -4.13 7.29
N ILE A 310 10.89 -4.27 8.09
CA ILE A 310 10.96 -4.74 9.47
C ILE A 310 10.26 -6.09 9.58
N GLU A 311 10.98 -7.09 10.05
CA GLU A 311 10.46 -8.41 10.42
C GLU A 311 10.65 -8.60 11.92
N THR A 312 9.64 -9.08 12.64
CA THR A 312 9.69 -9.28 14.09
C THR A 312 9.12 -10.64 14.47
N ASP A 313 9.59 -11.19 15.60
CA ASP A 313 8.98 -12.38 16.22
C ASP A 313 7.73 -12.03 17.04
N GLY A 314 7.40 -10.75 17.16
CA GLY A 314 6.27 -10.26 17.96
C GLY A 314 6.47 -10.38 19.47
N ILE A 315 7.62 -10.84 19.92
CA ILE A 315 7.94 -11.05 21.33
C ILE A 315 9.05 -10.08 21.76
N ARG A 316 10.25 -10.27 21.22
CA ARG A 316 11.41 -9.52 21.69
C ARG A 316 12.41 -9.18 20.60
N GLN A 317 12.49 -9.95 19.52
CA GLN A 317 13.51 -9.79 18.49
C GLN A 317 12.94 -9.26 17.19
N GLY A 318 13.75 -8.49 16.46
CA GLY A 318 13.42 -7.99 15.15
C GLY A 318 14.63 -7.93 14.23
N VAL A 319 14.35 -7.99 12.95
CA VAL A 319 15.31 -7.77 11.87
C VAL A 319 14.90 -6.53 11.10
N VAL A 320 15.77 -5.53 11.05
CA VAL A 320 15.55 -4.31 10.27
C VAL A 320 16.47 -4.36 9.06
N SER A 321 15.89 -4.40 7.86
CA SER A 321 16.61 -4.41 6.59
C SER A 321 16.50 -3.04 5.92
N ILE A 322 17.62 -2.37 5.72
CA ILE A 322 17.72 -1.05 5.08
C ILE A 322 18.35 -1.24 3.70
N TYR A 323 17.61 -0.91 2.65
CA TYR A 323 18.04 -1.08 1.26
C TYR A 323 18.56 0.23 0.67
N LYS A 324 19.55 0.16 -0.23
CA LYS A 324 20.02 1.32 -1.01
C LYS A 324 18.96 1.81 -2.00
N THR A 325 18.29 0.87 -2.65
CA THR A 325 17.14 1.09 -3.53
C THR A 325 16.09 0.05 -3.18
N ASN A 326 14.83 0.30 -3.51
CA ASN A 326 13.79 -0.70 -3.26
C ASN A 326 14.13 -2.02 -3.98
N PRO A 327 14.28 -3.14 -3.24
CA PRO A 327 14.69 -4.42 -3.82
C PRO A 327 13.65 -5.04 -4.75
N LEU A 328 12.40 -4.55 -4.70
CA LEU A 328 11.27 -5.05 -5.46
C LEU A 328 10.92 -4.18 -6.68
N MET A 329 11.75 -3.18 -7.03
CA MET A 329 11.51 -2.34 -8.21
C MET A 329 11.54 -3.15 -9.50
N LYS A 330 12.53 -4.02 -9.67
CA LYS A 330 12.72 -4.83 -10.88
C LYS A 330 12.64 -6.30 -10.53
N VAL A 331 11.57 -6.96 -10.99
CA VAL A 331 11.36 -8.40 -10.80
C VAL A 331 11.35 -9.09 -12.16
N ARG A 332 12.00 -10.24 -12.26
CA ARG A 332 12.05 -11.05 -13.48
C ARG A 332 10.67 -11.61 -13.87
N LYS A 333 10.54 -12.07 -15.09
CA LYS A 333 9.41 -12.87 -15.56
C LYS A 333 9.42 -14.26 -14.91
N ALA A 334 8.25 -14.88 -14.78
CA ALA A 334 8.11 -16.25 -14.28
C ALA A 334 8.64 -17.26 -15.32
N THR A 335 9.14 -18.39 -14.82
CA THR A 335 9.46 -19.56 -15.65
C THR A 335 8.52 -20.71 -15.32
N VAL A 336 8.49 -21.74 -16.17
CA VAL A 336 7.67 -22.94 -15.94
C VAL A 336 8.10 -23.66 -14.67
N GLU A 337 9.39 -23.68 -14.36
CA GLU A 337 9.96 -24.29 -13.16
C GLU A 337 9.46 -23.60 -11.88
N ASP A 338 9.32 -22.26 -11.89
CA ASP A 338 8.76 -21.52 -10.77
C ASP A 338 7.33 -21.98 -10.45
N LEU A 339 6.53 -22.22 -11.47
CA LEU A 339 5.12 -22.58 -11.37
C LEU A 339 4.89 -24.09 -11.23
N THR A 340 5.93 -24.91 -11.27
CA THR A 340 5.82 -26.36 -11.04
C THR A 340 5.78 -26.65 -9.55
N MET A 341 4.73 -27.34 -9.09
CA MET A 341 4.51 -27.66 -7.69
C MET A 341 5.54 -28.68 -7.18
N ASP A 342 6.18 -28.38 -6.06
CA ASP A 342 7.08 -29.31 -5.39
C ASP A 342 6.29 -30.37 -4.57
N SER A 343 7.02 -31.36 -4.02
CA SER A 343 6.43 -32.44 -3.19
C SER A 343 5.75 -31.94 -1.91
N LYS A 344 5.95 -30.70 -1.51
CA LYS A 344 5.31 -30.02 -0.37
C LYS A 344 4.14 -29.14 -0.79
N GLY A 345 3.73 -29.22 -2.05
CA GLY A 345 2.61 -28.44 -2.59
C GLY A 345 2.95 -26.97 -2.88
N ARG A 346 4.24 -26.58 -2.93
CA ARG A 346 4.66 -25.20 -3.06
C ARG A 346 5.00 -24.83 -4.51
N VAL A 347 4.63 -23.61 -4.87
CA VAL A 347 4.99 -22.94 -6.14
C VAL A 347 5.61 -21.59 -5.84
N THR A 348 6.41 -21.05 -6.75
CA THR A 348 7.01 -19.71 -6.63
C THR A 348 6.20 -18.74 -7.49
N ILE A 349 5.72 -17.65 -6.90
CA ILE A 349 4.85 -16.66 -7.57
C ILE A 349 5.49 -15.28 -7.69
N GLY A 350 6.71 -15.12 -7.20
CA GLY A 350 7.42 -13.85 -7.18
C GLY A 350 8.70 -13.91 -6.37
N VAL A 351 9.15 -12.74 -5.90
CA VAL A 351 10.38 -12.56 -5.15
C VAL A 351 10.07 -11.78 -3.86
N CYS A 352 10.64 -12.22 -2.73
CA CYS A 352 10.59 -11.48 -1.47
C CYS A 352 11.65 -10.38 -1.44
N HIS A 353 11.47 -9.40 -0.55
CA HIS A 353 12.40 -8.28 -0.38
C HIS A 353 13.84 -8.72 -0.12
N ASP A 354 14.05 -9.89 0.48
CA ASP A 354 15.36 -10.46 0.80
C ASP A 354 15.99 -11.27 -0.37
N GLY A 355 15.39 -11.20 -1.56
CA GLY A 355 15.79 -11.92 -2.77
C GLY A 355 15.38 -13.39 -2.81
N LYS A 356 14.76 -13.91 -1.76
CA LYS A 356 14.27 -15.29 -1.74
C LYS A 356 13.00 -15.46 -2.57
N PRO A 357 12.76 -16.67 -3.12
CA PRO A 357 11.51 -16.95 -3.81
C PRO A 357 10.29 -16.73 -2.92
N ALA A 358 9.30 -15.98 -3.40
CA ALA A 358 7.99 -15.86 -2.77
C ALA A 358 7.19 -17.13 -3.08
N ARG A 359 7.18 -18.06 -2.13
CA ARG A 359 6.52 -19.36 -2.28
C ARG A 359 5.19 -19.40 -1.57
N MET A 360 4.17 -19.86 -2.28
CA MET A 360 2.87 -20.21 -1.70
C MET A 360 2.62 -21.70 -1.86
N ARG A 361 1.60 -22.23 -1.16
CA ARG A 361 1.14 -23.61 -1.33
C ARG A 361 -0.15 -23.62 -2.13
N LEU A 362 -0.26 -24.53 -3.09
CA LEU A 362 -1.53 -24.89 -3.71
C LEU A 362 -2.28 -25.92 -2.86
N TRP A 363 -1.54 -26.75 -2.16
CA TRP A 363 -2.02 -27.83 -1.32
C TRP A 363 -1.04 -28.06 -0.18
N ASP A 364 -1.55 -28.48 0.97
CA ASP A 364 -0.73 -28.86 2.13
C ASP A 364 -0.92 -30.35 2.44
N PRO A 365 0.17 -31.15 2.47
CA PRO A 365 0.08 -32.60 2.76
C PRO A 365 -0.59 -32.96 4.10
N SER A 366 -0.52 -32.06 5.08
CA SER A 366 -1.09 -32.27 6.41
C SER A 366 -2.47 -31.63 6.59
N GLN A 367 -2.80 -30.63 5.77
CA GLN A 367 -4.04 -29.87 5.91
C GLN A 367 -5.04 -30.07 4.76
N GLY A 368 -4.59 -30.61 3.61
CA GLY A 368 -5.42 -30.78 2.43
C GLY A 368 -5.51 -29.52 1.56
N ALA A 369 -6.68 -29.25 0.97
CA ALA A 369 -6.91 -28.08 0.14
C ALA A 369 -6.86 -26.78 0.95
N LEU A 370 -6.36 -25.71 0.33
CA LEU A 370 -6.13 -24.43 0.99
C LEU A 370 -7.19 -23.39 0.60
N ARG A 371 -7.33 -22.40 1.47
CA ARG A 371 -8.14 -21.21 1.28
C ARG A 371 -7.23 -20.02 1.09
N GLY A 372 -7.77 -18.91 0.60
CA GLY A 372 -6.99 -17.69 0.51
C GLY A 372 -7.82 -16.47 0.24
N ILE A 373 -7.27 -15.32 0.58
CA ILE A 373 -7.80 -14.00 0.21
C ILE A 373 -6.69 -13.15 -0.39
N THR A 374 -7.00 -12.50 -1.49
CA THR A 374 -6.17 -11.43 -2.07
C THR A 374 -6.96 -10.13 -2.01
N ALA A 375 -6.51 -9.19 -1.21
CA ALA A 375 -7.14 -7.88 -1.10
C ALA A 375 -6.28 -6.78 -1.73
N GLY A 376 -6.89 -5.91 -2.52
CA GLY A 376 -6.20 -4.79 -3.15
C GLY A 376 -7.09 -4.03 -4.13
N VAL A 377 -6.77 -2.75 -4.33
CA VAL A 377 -7.49 -1.89 -5.29
C VAL A 377 -7.25 -2.30 -6.74
N THR A 378 -8.03 -1.74 -7.65
CA THR A 378 -7.79 -1.87 -9.10
C THR A 378 -6.38 -1.37 -9.44
N GLY A 379 -5.69 -2.10 -10.31
CA GLY A 379 -4.31 -1.80 -10.68
C GLY A 379 -3.24 -2.18 -9.62
N ALA A 380 -3.61 -2.86 -8.53
CA ALA A 380 -2.64 -3.35 -7.55
C ALA A 380 -1.88 -4.62 -8.01
N GLY A 381 -2.30 -5.28 -9.10
CA GLY A 381 -1.67 -6.49 -9.65
C GLY A 381 -2.37 -7.79 -9.27
N LYS A 382 -3.62 -7.75 -8.77
CA LYS A 382 -4.41 -8.96 -8.44
C LYS A 382 -4.50 -9.95 -9.58
N SER A 383 -4.84 -9.49 -10.80
CA SER A 383 -5.02 -10.36 -11.97
C SER A 383 -3.73 -11.08 -12.37
N VAL A 384 -2.57 -10.42 -12.25
CA VAL A 384 -1.27 -11.07 -12.51
C VAL A 384 -1.02 -12.18 -11.49
N LEU A 385 -1.23 -11.90 -10.19
CA LEU A 385 -1.07 -12.91 -9.13
C LEU A 385 -2.00 -14.11 -9.36
N GLN A 386 -3.27 -13.87 -9.68
CA GLN A 386 -4.24 -14.94 -9.94
C GLN A 386 -3.87 -15.77 -11.17
N ASN A 387 -3.47 -15.15 -12.27
CA ASN A 387 -3.03 -15.87 -13.47
C ASN A 387 -1.77 -16.72 -13.19
N LEU A 388 -0.80 -16.22 -12.42
CA LEU A 388 0.36 -17.02 -12.00
C LEU A 388 -0.07 -18.25 -11.18
N ILE A 389 -1.02 -18.10 -10.27
CA ILE A 389 -1.55 -19.21 -9.48
C ILE A 389 -2.31 -20.21 -10.37
N LEU A 390 -3.18 -19.74 -11.25
CA LEU A 390 -3.96 -20.58 -12.15
C LEU A 390 -3.06 -21.34 -13.16
N ALA A 391 -2.03 -20.68 -13.69
CA ALA A 391 -1.03 -21.34 -14.52
C ALA A 391 -0.27 -22.43 -13.75
N ALA A 392 0.10 -22.15 -12.49
CA ALA A 392 0.74 -23.15 -11.62
C ALA A 392 -0.20 -24.32 -11.28
N GLU A 393 -1.48 -24.08 -11.11
CA GLU A 393 -2.49 -25.12 -10.92
C GLU A 393 -2.60 -26.03 -12.13
N LYS A 394 -2.74 -25.43 -13.32
CA LYS A 394 -2.78 -26.19 -14.57
C LYS A 394 -1.56 -27.08 -14.76
N ARG A 395 -0.35 -26.52 -14.54
CA ARG A 395 0.93 -27.24 -14.60
C ARG A 395 1.06 -28.37 -13.57
N SER A 396 0.31 -28.25 -12.48
CA SER A 396 0.34 -29.20 -11.35
C SER A 396 -0.80 -30.21 -11.37
N GLY A 397 -1.61 -30.26 -12.43
CA GLY A 397 -2.74 -31.20 -12.54
C GLY A 397 -3.88 -30.92 -11.55
N VAL A 398 -4.07 -29.65 -11.17
CA VAL A 398 -5.18 -29.18 -10.34
C VAL A 398 -6.35 -28.82 -11.24
N VAL A 399 -7.56 -29.18 -10.82
CA VAL A 399 -8.79 -28.71 -11.48
C VAL A 399 -9.04 -27.28 -11.02
N SER A 400 -8.96 -26.32 -11.95
CA SER A 400 -9.18 -24.91 -11.66
C SER A 400 -10.54 -24.47 -12.18
N TRP A 401 -11.34 -23.89 -11.28
CA TRP A 401 -12.61 -23.24 -11.58
C TRP A 401 -12.49 -21.74 -11.26
N VAL A 402 -12.87 -20.90 -12.20
CA VAL A 402 -12.74 -19.45 -12.10
C VAL A 402 -14.10 -18.80 -12.23
N GLY A 403 -14.50 -18.00 -11.25
CA GLY A 403 -15.66 -17.12 -11.33
C GLY A 403 -15.21 -15.67 -11.53
N ASP A 404 -15.39 -15.15 -12.72
CA ASP A 404 -15.14 -13.74 -13.06
C ASP A 404 -16.47 -12.99 -13.09
N VAL A 405 -16.80 -12.32 -11.98
CA VAL A 405 -18.07 -11.60 -11.82
C VAL A 405 -18.18 -10.39 -12.77
N GLN A 406 -17.08 -9.98 -13.41
CA GLN A 406 -17.10 -8.91 -14.44
C GLN A 406 -17.29 -9.41 -15.87
N GLY A 407 -17.83 -10.60 -16.04
CA GLY A 407 -18.14 -11.13 -17.38
C GLY A 407 -16.94 -11.61 -18.17
N GLY A 408 -15.84 -11.97 -17.52
CA GLY A 408 -14.61 -12.47 -18.15
C GLY A 408 -13.58 -11.39 -18.45
N MET A 409 -13.81 -10.14 -18.04
CA MET A 409 -12.88 -9.04 -18.34
C MET A 409 -11.66 -8.99 -17.41
N SER A 410 -11.75 -9.60 -16.22
CA SER A 410 -10.68 -9.50 -15.22
C SER A 410 -9.53 -10.48 -15.45
N LEU A 411 -9.83 -11.68 -15.98
CA LEU A 411 -8.89 -12.78 -16.16
C LEU A 411 -8.99 -13.41 -17.56
N PRO A 412 -8.95 -12.63 -18.66
CA PRO A 412 -9.13 -13.16 -20.01
C PRO A 412 -8.07 -14.22 -20.39
N GLU A 413 -6.90 -14.20 -19.75
CA GLU A 413 -5.82 -15.16 -19.97
C GLU A 413 -6.20 -16.58 -19.52
N ALA A 414 -7.10 -16.72 -18.54
CA ALA A 414 -7.54 -18.01 -18.01
C ALA A 414 -8.63 -18.67 -18.87
N GLU A 415 -9.33 -17.90 -19.69
CA GLU A 415 -10.40 -18.42 -20.56
C GLU A 415 -9.90 -19.50 -21.52
N GLY A 416 -10.60 -20.64 -21.58
CA GLY A 416 -10.20 -21.81 -22.37
C GLY A 416 -8.97 -22.57 -21.84
N ARG A 417 -8.38 -22.14 -20.71
CA ARG A 417 -7.17 -22.73 -20.09
C ARG A 417 -7.40 -23.34 -18.73
N VAL A 418 -8.59 -23.17 -18.16
CA VAL A 418 -9.07 -23.78 -16.91
C VAL A 418 -10.26 -24.72 -17.19
N ASP A 419 -10.62 -25.57 -16.27
CA ASP A 419 -11.73 -26.52 -16.48
C ASP A 419 -13.09 -25.82 -16.56
N TRP A 420 -13.33 -24.80 -15.76
CA TRP A 420 -14.52 -23.96 -15.86
C TRP A 420 -14.18 -22.49 -15.66
N PHE A 421 -14.57 -21.67 -16.61
CA PHE A 421 -14.47 -20.21 -16.54
C PHE A 421 -15.88 -19.60 -16.57
N ALA A 422 -16.43 -19.37 -15.36
CA ALA A 422 -17.78 -18.84 -15.16
C ALA A 422 -17.79 -17.31 -15.33
N LYS A 423 -18.64 -16.82 -16.24
CA LYS A 423 -18.74 -15.38 -16.57
C LYS A 423 -19.97 -14.73 -15.93
N GLY A 424 -19.70 -13.69 -15.13
CA GLY A 424 -20.75 -12.92 -14.49
C GLY A 424 -21.31 -13.56 -13.21
N PRO A 425 -22.24 -12.87 -12.52
CA PRO A 425 -22.72 -13.26 -11.21
C PRO A 425 -23.52 -14.57 -11.21
N VAL A 426 -24.35 -14.79 -12.20
CA VAL A 426 -25.23 -15.97 -12.29
C VAL A 426 -24.45 -17.23 -12.48
N GLU A 427 -23.57 -17.28 -13.51
CA GLU A 427 -22.77 -18.46 -13.77
C GLU A 427 -21.81 -18.75 -12.63
N THR A 428 -21.26 -17.73 -11.97
CA THR A 428 -20.43 -17.89 -10.76
C THR A 428 -21.20 -18.55 -9.63
N LEU A 429 -22.47 -18.17 -9.40
CA LEU A 429 -23.32 -18.80 -8.39
C LEU A 429 -23.62 -20.27 -8.75
N LEU A 430 -23.93 -20.56 -10.03
CA LEU A 430 -24.14 -21.92 -10.51
C LEU A 430 -22.87 -22.79 -10.37
N MET A 431 -21.70 -22.23 -10.65
CA MET A 431 -20.41 -22.89 -10.42
C MET A 431 -20.19 -23.22 -8.95
N LEU A 432 -20.52 -22.31 -8.03
CA LEU A 432 -20.44 -22.57 -6.60
C LEU A 432 -21.43 -23.67 -6.16
N THR A 433 -22.62 -23.71 -6.75
CA THR A 433 -23.60 -24.77 -6.50
C THR A 433 -23.09 -26.13 -6.98
N ALA A 434 -22.50 -26.20 -8.16
CA ALA A 434 -21.86 -27.42 -8.66
C ALA A 434 -20.68 -27.85 -7.77
N ALA A 435 -19.85 -26.90 -7.33
CA ALA A 435 -18.73 -27.19 -6.40
C ALA A 435 -19.21 -27.79 -5.08
N HIS A 436 -20.30 -27.23 -4.54
CA HIS A 436 -20.92 -27.75 -3.33
C HIS A 436 -21.47 -29.18 -3.54
N ALA A 437 -22.10 -29.46 -4.66
CA ALA A 437 -22.56 -30.81 -5.01
C ALA A 437 -21.39 -31.82 -5.11
N VAL A 438 -20.29 -31.42 -5.75
CA VAL A 438 -19.06 -32.25 -5.78
C VAL A 438 -18.49 -32.45 -4.37
N MET A 439 -18.51 -31.42 -3.53
CA MET A 439 -18.08 -31.51 -2.14
C MET A 439 -18.89 -32.57 -1.38
N LYS A 440 -20.22 -32.52 -1.47
CA LYS A 440 -21.10 -33.50 -0.83
C LYS A 440 -20.92 -34.92 -1.40
N TYR A 441 -20.70 -35.05 -2.68
CA TYR A 441 -20.34 -36.32 -3.31
C TYR A 441 -19.05 -36.90 -2.72
N ARG A 442 -17.98 -36.08 -2.66
CA ARG A 442 -16.70 -36.53 -2.08
C ARG A 442 -16.80 -36.85 -0.59
N GLU A 443 -17.58 -36.07 0.19
CA GLU A 443 -17.85 -36.37 1.60
C GLU A 443 -18.48 -37.75 1.77
N ARG A 444 -19.53 -38.07 1.00
CA ARG A 444 -20.21 -39.34 1.01
C ARG A 444 -19.26 -40.50 0.66
N ILE A 445 -18.55 -40.39 -0.46
CA ILE A 445 -17.61 -41.43 -0.89
C ILE A 445 -16.44 -41.63 0.10
N SER A 446 -15.90 -40.51 0.66
CA SER A 446 -14.85 -40.57 1.67
C SER A 446 -15.32 -41.35 2.92
N ASN A 447 -16.56 -41.10 3.35
CA ASN A 447 -17.15 -41.82 4.47
C ASN A 447 -17.32 -43.29 4.15
N GLU A 448 -17.83 -43.66 2.97
CA GLU A 448 -17.95 -45.06 2.50
C GLU A 448 -16.58 -45.76 2.43
N MET A 449 -15.53 -45.01 2.09
CA MET A 449 -14.15 -45.53 2.02
C MET A 449 -13.43 -45.54 3.39
N GLY A 450 -14.04 -45.01 4.45
CA GLY A 450 -13.43 -44.88 5.77
C GLY A 450 -12.25 -43.89 5.80
N ARG A 451 -12.25 -42.88 4.96
CA ARG A 451 -11.17 -41.88 4.86
C ARG A 451 -11.57 -40.57 5.55
N GLY A 452 -10.70 -40.08 6.43
CA GLY A 452 -10.89 -38.80 7.14
C GLY A 452 -10.29 -37.59 6.49
N ASP A 453 -9.30 -37.79 5.60
CA ASP A 453 -8.53 -36.67 5.00
C ASP A 453 -8.29 -36.89 3.50
N PHE A 454 -8.16 -35.77 2.79
CA PHE A 454 -7.85 -35.73 1.36
C PHE A 454 -6.38 -36.10 1.10
N ALA A 455 -6.17 -37.01 0.14
CA ALA A 455 -4.86 -37.29 -0.42
C ALA A 455 -4.84 -36.91 -1.89
N LEU A 456 -3.85 -36.13 -2.30
CA LEU A 456 -3.72 -35.62 -3.66
C LEU A 456 -3.72 -36.77 -4.69
N ASN A 457 -4.60 -36.70 -5.71
CA ASN A 457 -4.77 -37.70 -6.76
C ASN A 457 -5.12 -39.12 -6.27
N ARG A 458 -5.78 -39.23 -5.09
CA ARG A 458 -6.20 -40.49 -4.50
C ARG A 458 -7.55 -40.39 -3.79
N PRO A 459 -8.69 -40.66 -4.46
CA PRO A 459 -8.83 -40.97 -5.89
C PRO A 459 -9.00 -39.73 -6.76
N TRP A 460 -9.17 -38.52 -6.21
CA TRP A 460 -9.55 -37.29 -6.91
C TRP A 460 -8.41 -36.32 -7.05
N PRO A 461 -8.40 -35.52 -8.11
CA PRO A 461 -7.53 -34.35 -8.21
C PRO A 461 -7.92 -33.29 -7.17
N LEU A 462 -7.00 -32.39 -6.85
CA LEU A 462 -7.30 -31.17 -6.13
C LEU A 462 -8.20 -30.27 -6.99
N ILE A 463 -9.25 -29.70 -6.41
CA ILE A 463 -10.04 -28.64 -7.03
C ILE A 463 -9.72 -27.33 -6.32
N ASN A 464 -9.42 -26.28 -7.08
CA ASN A 464 -9.30 -24.94 -6.56
C ASN A 464 -10.26 -24.00 -7.29
N ILE A 465 -11.04 -23.25 -6.52
CA ILE A 465 -12.00 -22.27 -6.99
C ILE A 465 -11.38 -20.90 -6.78
N THR A 466 -11.25 -20.11 -7.82
CA THR A 466 -10.78 -18.70 -7.76
C THR A 466 -11.94 -17.79 -8.11
N LEU A 467 -12.32 -16.90 -7.20
CA LEU A 467 -13.41 -15.95 -7.38
C LEU A 467 -12.83 -14.54 -7.47
N ASP A 468 -12.92 -13.91 -8.65
CA ASP A 468 -12.46 -12.55 -8.85
C ASP A 468 -13.60 -11.55 -8.63
N GLU A 469 -13.27 -10.44 -7.97
CA GLU A 469 -14.20 -9.36 -7.59
C GLU A 469 -15.48 -9.84 -6.90
N ILE A 470 -15.38 -10.87 -6.09
CA ILE A 470 -16.53 -11.53 -5.44
C ILE A 470 -17.34 -10.56 -4.55
N ASN A 471 -16.77 -9.43 -4.13
CA ASN A 471 -17.50 -8.37 -3.44
C ASN A 471 -18.79 -7.97 -4.18
N ARG A 472 -18.76 -7.94 -5.51
CA ARG A 472 -19.93 -7.56 -6.33
C ARG A 472 -21.08 -8.55 -6.19
N LEU A 473 -20.79 -9.84 -6.06
CA LEU A 473 -21.80 -10.88 -5.87
C LEU A 473 -22.27 -10.95 -4.41
N LEU A 474 -21.34 -10.78 -3.45
CA LEU A 474 -21.63 -10.74 -2.01
C LEU A 474 -22.38 -9.47 -1.57
N SER A 475 -22.34 -8.40 -2.37
CA SER A 475 -23.13 -7.17 -2.19
C SER A 475 -24.19 -6.99 -3.29
N HIS A 476 -24.58 -8.07 -3.96
CA HIS A 476 -25.57 -8.02 -5.05
C HIS A 476 -26.92 -7.48 -4.54
N PRO A 477 -27.65 -6.67 -5.33
CA PRO A 477 -28.99 -6.16 -4.93
C PRO A 477 -29.97 -7.27 -4.58
N ASP A 478 -29.98 -8.36 -5.36
CA ASP A 478 -30.80 -9.53 -5.06
C ASP A 478 -30.28 -10.24 -3.79
N GLU A 479 -31.13 -10.21 -2.76
CA GLU A 479 -30.82 -10.78 -1.45
C GLU A 479 -30.68 -12.30 -1.49
N ALA A 480 -31.45 -12.99 -2.31
CA ALA A 480 -31.41 -14.44 -2.44
C ALA A 480 -30.06 -14.89 -3.03
N MET A 481 -29.60 -14.24 -4.10
CA MET A 481 -28.30 -14.48 -4.69
C MET A 481 -27.18 -14.20 -3.68
N ARG A 482 -27.26 -13.08 -2.99
CA ARG A 482 -26.26 -12.69 -1.98
C ARG A 482 -26.15 -13.73 -0.85
N LYS A 483 -27.28 -14.13 -0.28
CA LYS A 483 -27.33 -15.13 0.81
C LYS A 483 -26.87 -16.51 0.34
N ALA A 484 -27.31 -16.96 -0.82
CA ALA A 484 -26.88 -18.23 -1.39
C ALA A 484 -25.37 -18.25 -1.65
N THR A 485 -24.82 -17.20 -2.24
CA THR A 485 -23.37 -17.06 -2.45
C THR A 485 -22.58 -17.11 -1.14
N ALA A 486 -22.99 -16.32 -0.15
CA ALA A 486 -22.32 -16.29 1.15
C ALA A 486 -22.33 -17.65 1.83
N TYR A 487 -23.47 -18.35 1.82
CA TYR A 487 -23.59 -19.69 2.37
C TYR A 487 -22.68 -20.70 1.67
N LEU A 488 -22.69 -20.74 0.34
CA LEU A 488 -21.87 -21.69 -0.43
C LEU A 488 -20.38 -21.46 -0.20
N ILE A 489 -19.93 -20.21 -0.23
CA ILE A 489 -18.54 -19.87 0.06
C ILE A 489 -18.16 -20.27 1.48
N ALA A 490 -18.98 -19.93 2.48
CA ALA A 490 -18.72 -20.28 3.88
C ALA A 490 -18.66 -21.79 4.12
N ASP A 491 -19.56 -22.57 3.51
CA ASP A 491 -19.56 -24.04 3.67
C ASP A 491 -18.37 -24.68 2.97
N ILE A 492 -18.04 -24.27 1.74
CA ILE A 492 -16.83 -24.72 1.05
C ILE A 492 -15.56 -24.37 1.84
N GLN A 493 -15.48 -23.17 2.40
CA GLN A 493 -14.35 -22.78 3.24
C GLN A 493 -14.23 -23.63 4.51
N LYS A 494 -15.34 -24.03 5.13
CA LYS A 494 -15.36 -24.82 6.36
C LYS A 494 -14.98 -26.29 6.10
N THR A 495 -15.55 -26.89 5.07
CA THR A 495 -15.55 -28.36 4.88
C THR A 495 -14.71 -28.81 3.69
N GLY A 496 -14.57 -28.02 2.65
CA GLY A 496 -13.88 -28.38 1.40
C GLY A 496 -12.45 -28.88 1.57
N ARG A 497 -11.72 -28.40 2.59
CA ARG A 497 -10.35 -28.81 2.89
C ARG A 497 -10.18 -30.33 2.99
N LYS A 498 -11.08 -31.00 3.71
CA LYS A 498 -11.00 -32.44 3.97
C LYS A 498 -11.30 -33.29 2.74
N VAL A 499 -11.95 -32.73 1.75
CA VAL A 499 -12.32 -33.41 0.50
C VAL A 499 -11.58 -32.88 -0.72
N GLY A 500 -10.55 -32.05 -0.51
CA GLY A 500 -9.68 -31.56 -1.58
C GLY A 500 -10.32 -30.50 -2.46
N ILE A 501 -11.14 -29.61 -1.88
CA ILE A 501 -11.71 -28.44 -2.56
C ILE A 501 -11.25 -27.19 -1.83
N GLY A 502 -10.39 -26.41 -2.48
CA GLY A 502 -9.90 -25.12 -2.03
C GLY A 502 -10.67 -23.96 -2.67
N ILE A 503 -10.67 -22.79 -2.00
CA ILE A 503 -11.31 -21.61 -2.51
C ILE A 503 -10.48 -20.36 -2.20
N ARG A 504 -10.28 -19.50 -3.19
CA ARG A 504 -9.58 -18.22 -3.08
C ARG A 504 -10.48 -17.09 -3.54
N LEU A 505 -10.49 -16.04 -2.74
CA LEU A 505 -11.28 -14.85 -2.98
C LEU A 505 -10.36 -13.69 -3.36
N ALA A 506 -10.63 -13.01 -4.46
CA ALA A 506 -10.02 -11.73 -4.74
C ALA A 506 -11.05 -10.63 -4.51
N VAL A 507 -10.65 -9.67 -3.69
CA VAL A 507 -11.53 -8.62 -3.18
C VAL A 507 -10.85 -7.26 -3.26
N GLN A 508 -11.64 -6.19 -3.32
CA GLN A 508 -11.11 -4.83 -3.21
C GLN A 508 -11.13 -4.34 -1.76
N SER A 509 -12.02 -4.88 -0.94
CA SER A 509 -12.26 -4.49 0.44
C SER A 509 -12.51 -5.72 1.32
N LEU A 510 -12.12 -5.63 2.59
CA LEU A 510 -12.37 -6.65 3.61
C LEU A 510 -13.48 -6.24 4.60
N HIS A 511 -14.24 -5.18 4.30
CA HIS A 511 -15.39 -4.81 5.12
C HIS A 511 -16.47 -5.88 5.08
N LEU A 512 -17.13 -6.14 6.21
CA LEU A 512 -18.17 -7.16 6.31
C LEU A 512 -19.29 -6.95 5.30
N LYS A 513 -19.73 -5.70 5.12
CA LYS A 513 -20.73 -5.32 4.13
C LYS A 513 -20.39 -5.77 2.71
N ASP A 514 -19.11 -5.74 2.37
CA ASP A 514 -18.59 -6.15 1.05
C ASP A 514 -18.35 -7.66 0.96
N LEU A 515 -18.49 -8.38 2.08
CA LEU A 515 -18.34 -9.83 2.20
C LEU A 515 -19.65 -10.52 2.63
N GLY A 516 -20.80 -9.92 2.32
CA GLY A 516 -22.11 -10.50 2.56
C GLY A 516 -22.53 -10.49 4.02
N ASP A 517 -21.96 -9.58 4.82
CA ASP A 517 -22.16 -9.45 6.28
C ASP A 517 -21.76 -10.71 7.08
N ASP A 518 -20.99 -11.63 6.47
CA ASP A 518 -20.51 -12.87 7.11
C ASP A 518 -19.02 -12.77 7.49
N ASP A 519 -18.76 -12.61 8.79
CA ASP A 519 -17.39 -12.60 9.32
C ASP A 519 -16.67 -13.93 9.11
N ALA A 520 -17.38 -15.06 9.03
CA ALA A 520 -16.76 -16.36 8.80
C ALA A 520 -16.05 -16.42 7.45
N ILE A 521 -16.59 -15.80 6.40
CA ILE A 521 -15.95 -15.74 5.08
C ILE A 521 -14.59 -15.06 5.18
N ARG A 522 -14.53 -13.92 5.88
CA ARG A 522 -13.29 -13.17 6.09
C ARG A 522 -12.28 -13.97 6.92
N GLN A 523 -12.70 -14.47 8.08
CA GLN A 523 -11.81 -15.19 9.01
C GLN A 523 -11.29 -16.49 8.40
N GLN A 524 -12.16 -17.28 7.76
CA GLN A 524 -11.75 -18.53 7.13
C GLN A 524 -10.83 -18.31 5.91
N GLY A 525 -11.10 -17.29 5.12
CA GLY A 525 -10.26 -16.95 3.96
C GLY A 525 -8.85 -16.55 4.35
N LYS A 526 -8.67 -15.86 5.49
CA LYS A 526 -7.36 -15.42 5.98
C LYS A 526 -6.47 -16.58 6.47
N VAL A 527 -7.04 -17.69 6.94
CA VAL A 527 -6.27 -18.80 7.57
C VAL A 527 -5.31 -19.50 6.59
N GLY A 528 -5.58 -19.48 5.29
CA GLY A 528 -4.69 -20.08 4.28
C GLY A 528 -3.58 -19.13 3.85
N ALA A 529 -3.71 -18.57 2.65
CA ALA A 529 -2.80 -17.56 2.13
C ALA A 529 -3.50 -16.20 2.04
N LEU A 530 -2.98 -15.20 2.73
CA LEU A 530 -3.47 -13.83 2.63
C LEU A 530 -2.45 -12.97 1.87
N PHE A 531 -2.90 -12.29 0.83
CA PHE A 531 -2.13 -11.29 0.11
C PHE A 531 -2.79 -9.92 0.29
N LEU A 532 -2.09 -9.02 0.97
CA LEU A 532 -2.50 -7.63 1.08
C LEU A 532 -1.64 -6.79 0.12
N MET A 533 -2.24 -6.39 -0.98
CA MET A 533 -1.65 -5.49 -1.96
C MET A 533 -1.94 -4.04 -1.59
N ARG A 534 -1.74 -3.11 -2.50
CA ARG A 534 -2.14 -1.72 -2.30
C ARG A 534 -3.64 -1.63 -1.99
N THR A 535 -4.00 -1.03 -0.86
CA THR A 535 -5.39 -0.86 -0.39
C THR A 535 -5.82 0.61 -0.45
N ALA A 536 -7.12 0.85 -0.60
CA ALA A 536 -7.68 2.21 -0.61
C ALA A 536 -7.81 2.81 0.81
N SER A 537 -7.83 1.98 1.84
CA SER A 537 -8.07 2.42 3.22
C SER A 537 -7.22 1.64 4.23
N SER A 538 -6.88 2.30 5.33
CA SER A 538 -6.22 1.68 6.47
C SER A 538 -7.10 0.60 7.11
N SER A 539 -8.41 0.75 7.12
CA SER A 539 -9.33 -0.22 7.69
C SER A 539 -9.30 -1.58 6.99
N THR A 540 -9.19 -1.63 5.66
CA THR A 540 -8.99 -2.90 4.93
C THR A 540 -7.69 -3.59 5.35
N LYS A 541 -6.62 -2.81 5.54
CA LYS A 541 -5.34 -3.31 6.05
C LYS A 541 -5.49 -3.89 7.45
N GLU A 542 -6.08 -3.15 8.38
CA GLU A 542 -6.28 -3.58 9.77
C GLU A 542 -7.14 -4.85 9.87
N MET A 543 -8.24 -4.91 9.11
CA MET A 543 -9.09 -6.11 9.04
C MET A 543 -8.37 -7.33 8.46
N GLY A 544 -7.46 -7.11 7.52
CA GLY A 544 -6.59 -8.17 6.99
C GLY A 544 -5.62 -8.67 8.04
N LEU A 545 -5.01 -7.79 8.81
CA LEU A 545 -4.00 -8.10 9.82
C LEU A 545 -4.58 -8.75 11.09
N ASP A 546 -5.84 -8.43 11.42
CA ASP A 546 -6.51 -8.93 12.62
C ASP A 546 -6.48 -10.46 12.73
N GLY A 547 -5.91 -10.97 13.82
CA GLY A 547 -5.77 -12.41 14.11
C GLY A 547 -4.71 -13.17 13.30
N ILE A 548 -3.97 -12.50 12.39
CA ILE A 548 -2.96 -13.15 11.52
C ILE A 548 -1.59 -12.52 11.64
N ALA A 549 -1.54 -11.21 11.77
CA ALA A 549 -0.27 -10.53 11.90
C ALA A 549 0.45 -10.97 13.19
N PRO A 550 1.77 -11.23 13.14
CA PRO A 550 2.57 -11.40 14.34
C PRO A 550 2.41 -10.17 15.25
N ALA A 551 2.44 -10.37 16.56
CA ALA A 551 2.38 -9.26 17.50
C ALA A 551 3.47 -8.23 17.18
N GLY A 552 3.11 -6.93 17.20
CA GLY A 552 4.03 -5.85 16.86
C GLY A 552 4.34 -5.67 15.37
N PHE A 553 3.79 -6.50 14.48
CA PHE A 553 3.94 -6.33 13.04
C PHE A 553 3.19 -5.07 12.56
N GLN A 554 3.89 -4.22 11.83
CA GLN A 554 3.30 -3.04 11.19
C GLN A 554 3.41 -3.18 9.67
N MET A 555 2.28 -3.10 9.01
CA MET A 555 2.22 -3.07 7.57
C MET A 555 2.22 -1.63 7.08
N GLU A 556 3.22 -1.26 6.29
CA GLU A 556 3.25 0.04 5.62
C GLU A 556 2.31 0.09 4.42
N ASN A 557 1.87 1.29 4.08
CA ASN A 557 1.06 1.48 2.90
C ASN A 557 1.94 1.34 1.64
N ILE A 558 1.48 0.54 0.70
CA ILE A 558 2.12 0.43 -0.61
C ILE A 558 1.64 1.63 -1.45
N PRO A 559 2.52 2.57 -1.84
CA PRO A 559 2.14 3.71 -2.68
C PRO A 559 1.75 3.24 -4.09
N ALA A 560 1.14 4.08 -4.89
CA ALA A 560 0.82 3.76 -6.29
C ALA A 560 2.07 3.67 -7.16
N ARG A 561 3.03 4.55 -6.91
CA ARG A 561 4.32 4.63 -7.60
C ARG A 561 5.45 4.82 -6.59
N ILE A 562 6.62 4.38 -6.94
CA ILE A 562 7.87 4.60 -6.21
C ILE A 562 8.82 5.34 -7.13
N TYR A 563 9.51 6.32 -6.58
CA TYR A 563 10.47 7.16 -7.28
C TYR A 563 11.88 6.84 -6.80
N GLU A 564 12.85 6.84 -7.70
CA GLU A 564 14.23 6.42 -7.40
C GLU A 564 14.86 7.22 -6.25
N ASN A 565 14.60 8.54 -6.23
CA ASN A 565 15.13 9.46 -5.22
C ASN A 565 14.08 9.89 -4.17
N GLY A 566 12.92 9.23 -4.13
CA GLY A 566 11.84 9.56 -3.23
C GLY A 566 10.79 10.50 -3.85
N GLN A 567 9.58 10.44 -3.32
CA GLN A 567 8.42 11.16 -3.86
C GLN A 567 8.55 12.68 -3.75
N ILE A 568 9.14 13.17 -2.66
CA ILE A 568 9.26 14.61 -2.43
C ILE A 568 10.29 15.24 -3.38
N GLU A 569 11.39 14.54 -3.68
CA GLU A 569 12.37 15.01 -4.64
C GLU A 569 11.82 14.97 -6.07
N ALA A 570 11.09 13.92 -6.44
CA ALA A 570 10.40 13.84 -7.72
C ALA A 570 9.42 15.01 -7.91
N LEU A 571 8.58 15.28 -6.90
CA LEU A 571 7.66 16.40 -6.88
C LEU A 571 8.40 17.76 -7.01
N PHE A 572 9.50 17.91 -6.29
CA PHE A 572 10.30 19.14 -6.32
C PHE A 572 10.97 19.38 -7.68
N SER A 573 11.45 18.32 -8.33
CA SER A 573 12.09 18.38 -9.66
C SER A 573 11.08 18.45 -10.81
N GLY A 574 9.77 18.34 -10.56
CA GLY A 574 8.72 18.31 -11.57
C GLY A 574 8.71 17.03 -12.42
N LYS A 575 9.26 15.93 -11.91
CA LYS A 575 9.34 14.62 -12.56
C LYS A 575 8.39 13.58 -11.95
N ASP A 576 7.44 14.01 -11.14
CA ASP A 576 6.53 13.17 -10.40
C ASP A 576 5.52 12.41 -11.29
N ASP A 577 5.25 12.90 -12.51
CA ASP A 577 4.33 12.24 -13.44
C ASP A 577 5.02 11.22 -14.37
N GLU A 578 6.30 11.39 -14.70
CA GLU A 578 6.98 10.65 -15.77
C GLU A 578 7.86 9.49 -15.27
N ASP A 579 8.53 9.64 -14.11
CA ASP A 579 9.62 8.74 -13.70
C ASP A 579 9.25 7.74 -12.58
N GLY A 580 7.99 7.71 -12.12
CA GLY A 580 7.58 6.81 -11.02
C GLY A 580 7.29 5.39 -11.49
N GLU A 581 8.01 4.43 -10.94
CA GLU A 581 7.80 3.00 -11.18
C GLU A 581 6.52 2.49 -10.51
N SER A 582 5.70 1.75 -11.25
CA SER A 582 4.47 1.15 -10.71
C SER A 582 4.77 0.12 -9.62
N THR A 583 3.99 0.13 -8.54
CA THR A 583 4.05 -0.88 -7.46
C THR A 583 3.14 -2.07 -7.70
N ALA A 584 2.53 -2.20 -8.87
CA ALA A 584 1.67 -3.32 -9.21
C ALA A 584 2.40 -4.65 -8.96
N GLY A 585 1.72 -5.58 -8.28
CA GLY A 585 2.28 -6.86 -7.86
C GLY A 585 3.00 -6.85 -6.51
N MET A 586 3.27 -5.69 -5.89
CA MET A 586 3.79 -5.64 -4.52
C MET A 586 2.69 -6.04 -3.53
N ALA A 587 3.03 -6.88 -2.56
CA ALA A 587 2.12 -7.39 -1.56
C ALA A 587 2.84 -7.79 -0.27
N TYR A 588 2.11 -7.70 0.83
CA TYR A 588 2.44 -8.44 2.03
C TYR A 588 1.76 -9.80 1.96
N MET A 589 2.56 -10.84 1.94
CA MET A 589 2.12 -12.23 1.93
C MET A 589 2.17 -12.80 3.36
N PHE A 590 1.01 -13.23 3.85
CA PHE A 590 0.89 -13.92 5.14
C PHE A 590 0.65 -15.40 4.87
N LEU A 591 1.57 -16.22 5.34
CA LEU A 591 1.53 -17.66 5.18
C LEU A 591 2.22 -18.34 6.37
N ASP A 592 1.60 -19.38 6.93
CA ASP A 592 2.14 -20.17 8.06
C ASP A 592 2.58 -19.28 9.25
N GLY A 593 1.80 -18.23 9.58
CA GLY A 593 2.08 -17.30 10.69
C GLY A 593 3.24 -16.35 10.45
N ARG A 594 3.73 -16.23 9.22
CA ARG A 594 4.81 -15.31 8.84
C ARG A 594 4.30 -14.27 7.85
N ALA A 595 4.79 -13.05 8.01
CA ALA A 595 4.57 -11.97 7.07
C ALA A 595 5.83 -11.74 6.24
N LYS A 596 5.68 -11.62 4.90
CA LYS A 596 6.79 -11.28 4.00
C LYS A 596 6.36 -10.25 2.99
N PHE A 597 7.16 -9.21 2.82
CA PHE A 597 7.00 -8.25 1.75
C PHE A 597 7.58 -8.84 0.46
N MET A 598 6.79 -8.85 -0.61
CA MET A 598 7.14 -9.51 -1.87
C MET A 598 6.57 -8.74 -3.07
N ARG A 599 7.05 -9.07 -4.25
CA ARG A 599 6.42 -8.68 -5.52
C ARG A 599 6.23 -9.92 -6.41
N THR A 600 5.08 -10.00 -7.08
CA THR A 600 4.80 -11.03 -8.08
C THR A 600 5.79 -10.93 -9.24
N PHE A 601 5.97 -12.01 -9.96
CA PHE A 601 6.73 -11.97 -11.21
C PHE A 601 6.14 -10.94 -12.17
N PHE A 602 7.02 -10.30 -12.92
CA PHE A 602 6.63 -9.30 -13.91
C PHE A 602 5.89 -9.96 -15.08
N ALA A 603 4.84 -9.33 -15.55
CA ALA A 603 4.16 -9.66 -16.79
C ALA A 603 3.85 -8.36 -17.55
N GLU A 604 4.11 -8.37 -18.82
CA GLU A 604 3.89 -7.22 -19.69
C GLU A 604 2.50 -7.30 -20.32
N LYS A 605 1.74 -6.20 -20.24
CA LYS A 605 0.41 -6.12 -20.81
C LYS A 605 0.49 -5.58 -22.24
N VAL A 606 -0.03 -6.35 -23.20
CA VAL A 606 -0.08 -5.98 -24.61
C VAL A 606 -1.53 -6.10 -25.09
N ASP A 607 -2.09 -5.05 -25.66
CA ASP A 607 -3.47 -5.00 -26.16
C ASP A 607 -4.54 -5.52 -25.16
N GLY A 608 -4.35 -5.24 -23.90
CA GLY A 608 -5.31 -5.59 -22.86
C GLY A 608 -5.11 -6.94 -22.18
N VAL A 609 -4.22 -7.81 -22.69
CA VAL A 609 -3.89 -9.14 -22.16
C VAL A 609 -2.42 -9.27 -21.80
N TYR A 610 -2.06 -10.33 -21.09
CA TYR A 610 -0.69 -10.66 -20.72
C TYR A 610 -0.18 -11.89 -21.52
N PRO A 611 0.47 -11.71 -22.67
CA PRO A 611 0.95 -12.83 -23.50
C PRO A 611 1.91 -13.75 -22.76
N ASP A 612 2.76 -13.19 -21.91
CA ASP A 612 3.69 -13.96 -21.09
C ASP A 612 2.96 -14.93 -20.16
N LEU A 613 1.86 -14.49 -19.54
CA LEU A 613 1.05 -15.35 -18.66
C LEU A 613 0.32 -16.43 -19.46
N ILE A 614 -0.19 -16.09 -20.63
CA ILE A 614 -0.82 -17.07 -21.54
C ILE A 614 0.16 -18.21 -21.87
N ALA A 615 1.40 -17.89 -22.21
CA ALA A 615 2.43 -18.88 -22.50
C ALA A 615 2.75 -19.81 -21.31
N LEU A 616 2.62 -19.30 -20.09
CA LEU A 616 2.86 -20.12 -18.88
C LEU A 616 1.79 -21.19 -18.64
N TYR A 617 0.55 -21.00 -19.12
CA TYR A 617 -0.46 -22.04 -19.04
C TYR A 617 -0.12 -23.27 -19.90
N GLY A 618 0.58 -23.10 -21.03
CA GLY A 618 0.86 -24.16 -22.00
C GLY A 618 -0.38 -24.62 -22.79
N ASP A 619 -0.13 -25.45 -23.79
CA ASP A 619 -1.15 -25.88 -24.74
C ASP A 619 -1.92 -27.13 -24.30
N GLU A 620 -1.49 -27.80 -23.23
CA GLU A 620 -2.14 -29.01 -22.71
C GLU A 620 -3.56 -28.68 -22.23
N PRO A 621 -4.51 -29.63 -22.35
CA PRO A 621 -5.85 -29.43 -21.85
C PRO A 621 -5.85 -29.24 -20.33
N ALA A 622 -6.82 -28.50 -19.81
CA ALA A 622 -7.01 -28.34 -18.37
C ALA A 622 -7.39 -29.70 -17.73
N THR A 623 -6.94 -29.92 -16.50
CA THR A 623 -7.37 -31.09 -15.71
C THR A 623 -8.84 -30.94 -15.39
N GLY A 624 -9.65 -31.95 -15.73
CA GLY A 624 -11.08 -32.01 -15.43
C GLY A 624 -11.41 -32.89 -14.23
N LEU A 625 -12.69 -32.93 -13.87
CA LEU A 625 -13.23 -33.81 -12.85
C LEU A 625 -13.22 -35.29 -13.30
N THR A 626 -13.22 -36.21 -12.35
CA THR A 626 -13.53 -37.64 -12.62
C THR A 626 -15.00 -37.77 -13.05
N GLU A 627 -15.36 -38.88 -13.69
CA GLU A 627 -16.71 -39.11 -14.19
C GLU A 627 -17.80 -39.02 -13.09
N GLY A 628 -17.52 -39.55 -11.90
CA GLY A 628 -18.47 -39.50 -10.77
C GLY A 628 -18.65 -38.05 -10.24
N GLU A 629 -17.58 -37.29 -10.20
CA GLU A 629 -17.61 -35.87 -9.84
C GLU A 629 -18.31 -35.00 -10.88
N ALA A 630 -18.06 -35.29 -12.17
CA ALA A 630 -18.72 -34.58 -13.27
C ALA A 630 -20.24 -34.78 -13.23
N LYS A 631 -20.71 -36.02 -12.94
CA LYS A 631 -22.14 -36.28 -12.72
C LYS A 631 -22.69 -35.52 -11.52
N ALA A 632 -21.93 -35.43 -10.42
CA ALA A 632 -22.34 -34.67 -9.25
C ALA A 632 -22.37 -33.16 -9.54
N ALA A 633 -21.37 -32.62 -10.25
CA ALA A 633 -21.34 -31.23 -10.67
C ALA A 633 -22.53 -30.89 -11.57
N GLN A 634 -22.84 -31.73 -12.55
CA GLN A 634 -23.97 -31.55 -13.47
C GLN A 634 -25.33 -31.66 -12.73
N ALA A 635 -25.44 -32.52 -11.73
CA ALA A 635 -26.63 -32.59 -10.87
C ALA A 635 -26.80 -31.33 -10.01
N GLY A 636 -25.70 -30.70 -9.58
CA GLY A 636 -25.72 -29.42 -8.86
C GLY A 636 -26.03 -28.24 -9.76
N ALA A 637 -25.50 -28.22 -10.99
CA ALA A 637 -25.76 -27.20 -12.00
C ALA A 637 -25.63 -27.80 -13.39
N ALA A 638 -26.73 -27.89 -14.14
CA ALA A 638 -26.80 -28.52 -15.45
C ALA A 638 -25.83 -27.88 -16.46
N ILE A 639 -25.55 -26.59 -16.33
CA ILE A 639 -24.63 -25.81 -17.14
C ILE A 639 -23.20 -26.39 -17.13
N TYR A 640 -22.80 -27.15 -16.11
CA TYR A 640 -21.48 -27.77 -16.07
C TYR A 640 -21.19 -28.62 -17.31
N GLY A 641 -22.21 -29.30 -17.87
CA GLY A 641 -22.09 -30.12 -19.07
C GLY A 641 -21.69 -29.36 -20.32
N VAL A 642 -22.00 -28.08 -20.39
CA VAL A 642 -21.76 -27.20 -21.54
C VAL A 642 -20.74 -26.08 -21.29
N ARG A 643 -20.02 -26.13 -20.17
CA ARG A 643 -19.08 -25.08 -19.69
C ARG A 643 -17.97 -24.70 -20.67
N HIS A 644 -17.63 -25.59 -21.62
CA HIS A 644 -16.58 -25.32 -22.62
C HIS A 644 -17.16 -24.78 -23.94
N THR A 645 -18.45 -24.83 -24.12
CA THR A 645 -19.12 -24.14 -25.22
C THR A 645 -19.45 -22.75 -24.69
N ASN A 646 -19.42 -21.72 -25.53
CA ASN A 646 -19.89 -20.40 -25.05
C ASN A 646 -21.44 -20.41 -25.08
N PRO A 647 -22.11 -20.98 -24.03
CA PRO A 647 -23.56 -21.16 -24.04
C PRO A 647 -24.31 -19.83 -23.92
N TYR A 648 -23.57 -18.73 -23.70
CA TYR A 648 -24.10 -17.40 -23.47
C TYR A 648 -23.70 -16.41 -24.57
N ALA A 649 -23.56 -16.92 -25.80
CA ALA A 649 -23.32 -16.06 -26.96
C ALA A 649 -24.47 -15.03 -27.16
N ASP A 650 -25.66 -15.34 -26.61
CA ASP A 650 -26.80 -14.46 -26.55
C ASP A 650 -27.55 -14.55 -25.19
N CYS A 651 -28.34 -13.52 -24.90
CA CYS A 651 -29.09 -13.43 -23.64
C CYS A 651 -30.22 -14.50 -23.52
N ASP A 652 -30.74 -15.00 -24.66
CA ASP A 652 -31.80 -15.99 -24.68
C ASP A 652 -31.30 -17.34 -24.18
N THR A 653 -30.07 -17.72 -24.56
CA THR A 653 -29.41 -18.94 -24.08
C THR A 653 -29.15 -18.89 -22.57
N LEU A 654 -28.83 -17.70 -22.01
CA LEU A 654 -28.64 -17.50 -20.59
C LEU A 654 -29.98 -17.67 -19.82
N ALA A 655 -31.05 -17.08 -20.31
CA ALA A 655 -32.37 -17.22 -19.75
C ALA A 655 -32.86 -18.67 -19.75
N GLN A 656 -32.57 -19.41 -20.83
CA GLN A 656 -32.91 -20.83 -20.98
C GLN A 656 -32.10 -21.72 -20.04
N ALA A 657 -30.79 -21.49 -19.89
CA ALA A 657 -29.95 -22.19 -18.91
C ALA A 657 -30.39 -21.95 -17.45
N PHE A 658 -31.03 -20.82 -17.20
CA PHE A 658 -31.59 -20.50 -15.88
C PHE A 658 -32.91 -21.21 -15.63
N SER A 659 -33.77 -21.32 -16.66
CA SER A 659 -35.05 -22.05 -16.55
C SER A 659 -34.83 -23.56 -16.47
N ASP A 660 -33.74 -24.08 -17.01
CA ASP A 660 -33.37 -25.51 -16.97
C ASP A 660 -32.59 -25.90 -15.70
N ALA A 661 -32.27 -24.96 -14.81
CA ALA A 661 -31.63 -25.26 -13.52
C ALA A 661 -32.57 -26.09 -12.64
N PRO A 662 -32.07 -27.15 -11.94
CA PRO A 662 -32.90 -27.96 -11.07
C PRO A 662 -33.50 -27.09 -9.95
N GLY A 663 -34.80 -26.89 -9.96
CA GLY A 663 -35.53 -26.04 -9.01
C GLY A 663 -36.29 -24.85 -9.66
N SER A 664 -36.13 -24.56 -10.94
CA SER A 664 -36.96 -23.63 -11.67
C SER A 664 -38.29 -24.31 -12.02
N THR A 665 -39.40 -23.91 -11.41
CA THR A 665 -40.75 -24.36 -11.81
C THR A 665 -41.15 -23.60 -13.08
N PRO A 666 -41.53 -24.29 -14.19
CA PRO A 666 -42.06 -23.61 -15.36
C PRO A 666 -43.37 -22.94 -14.99
N ALA A 667 -43.55 -21.70 -15.43
CA ALA A 667 -44.82 -21.00 -15.33
C ALA A 667 -45.94 -21.87 -15.89
N ALA A 668 -46.99 -22.06 -15.13
CA ALA A 668 -48.06 -23.00 -15.33
C ALA A 668 -48.74 -22.92 -16.72
N GLY A 669 -48.30 -23.83 -17.62
CA GLY A 669 -49.15 -24.33 -18.68
C GLY A 669 -49.69 -25.69 -18.22
N THR A 670 -50.98 -25.83 -18.10
CA THR A 670 -51.75 -27.02 -17.64
C THR A 670 -51.24 -28.26 -18.41
N PRO A 671 -50.69 -29.30 -17.78
CA PRO A 671 -50.35 -30.53 -18.50
C PRO A 671 -51.63 -31.40 -18.64
N ALA A 672 -51.77 -31.95 -19.82
CA ALA A 672 -52.68 -33.10 -20.04
C ALA A 672 -52.09 -34.32 -19.30
N PRO A 673 -52.89 -35.20 -18.73
CA PRO A 673 -52.42 -36.35 -17.97
C PRO A 673 -51.89 -37.40 -18.92
N ASP A 674 -50.60 -37.81 -18.76
CA ASP A 674 -50.03 -38.98 -19.40
C ASP A 674 -50.45 -40.31 -18.71
N ALA A 675 -50.75 -41.26 -19.54
CA ALA A 675 -51.44 -42.50 -19.14
C ALA A 675 -50.52 -43.64 -18.72
N ASP A 676 -49.43 -43.41 -18.04
CA ASP A 676 -48.62 -44.50 -17.46
C ASP A 676 -48.07 -44.10 -16.07
N GLY A 677 -48.63 -44.72 -15.06
CA GLY A 677 -48.39 -44.43 -13.65
C GLY A 677 -47.03 -44.91 -13.12
N HIS A 678 -45.98 -44.22 -13.42
CA HIS A 678 -44.73 -44.30 -12.74
C HIS A 678 -44.46 -43.01 -11.93
N GLU A 679 -44.47 -43.14 -10.61
CA GLU A 679 -44.04 -42.04 -9.72
C GLU A 679 -42.61 -41.60 -10.10
N ALA A 680 -42.50 -40.37 -10.54
CA ALA A 680 -41.21 -39.69 -10.69
C ALA A 680 -40.56 -39.56 -9.29
N PRO A 681 -39.22 -39.73 -9.19
CA PRO A 681 -38.53 -39.50 -7.92
C PRO A 681 -38.77 -38.05 -7.48
N ALA A 682 -39.04 -37.88 -6.18
CA ALA A 682 -39.34 -36.59 -5.57
C ALA A 682 -38.27 -35.53 -5.96
N PRO A 683 -38.67 -34.34 -6.33
CA PRO A 683 -37.72 -33.28 -6.68
C PRO A 683 -36.80 -32.98 -5.50
N PHE A 684 -35.52 -32.83 -5.79
CA PHE A 684 -34.52 -32.39 -4.85
C PHE A 684 -34.90 -31.02 -4.33
N GLU A 685 -35.36 -30.96 -3.08
CA GLU A 685 -35.51 -29.65 -2.40
C GLU A 685 -34.12 -29.05 -2.27
N ALA A 686 -33.88 -27.94 -2.97
CA ALA A 686 -32.72 -27.11 -2.70
C ALA A 686 -32.73 -26.77 -1.20
N PRO A 687 -31.59 -26.82 -0.49
CA PRO A 687 -31.53 -26.69 0.96
C PRO A 687 -32.08 -25.38 1.54
N PHE A 688 -32.65 -24.53 0.70
CA PHE A 688 -33.10 -23.20 1.09
C PHE A 688 -34.55 -22.88 0.78
N GLY A 689 -35.33 -23.76 0.14
CA GLY A 689 -36.74 -23.44 -0.17
C GLY A 689 -36.92 -22.07 -0.85
N ILE A 690 -36.01 -21.68 -1.74
CA ILE A 690 -36.07 -20.39 -2.44
C ILE A 690 -37.01 -20.61 -3.64
N PRO A 691 -38.22 -20.09 -3.65
CA PRO A 691 -39.02 -20.05 -4.83
C PRO A 691 -38.45 -18.99 -5.77
N PHE A 692 -37.82 -19.40 -6.87
CA PHE A 692 -37.64 -18.52 -8.01
C PHE A 692 -39.03 -18.43 -8.71
N GLY A 693 -39.85 -17.51 -8.27
CA GLY A 693 -41.19 -17.27 -8.85
C GLY A 693 -41.37 -15.78 -9.07
N ASP A 694 -41.63 -15.40 -10.32
CA ASP A 694 -42.31 -14.15 -10.65
C ASP A 694 -43.68 -14.14 -9.95
N GLY A 695 -43.86 -13.27 -8.98
CA GLY A 695 -45.13 -13.11 -8.28
C GLY A 695 -44.96 -12.67 -6.83
N GLY A 696 -44.05 -11.77 -6.55
CA GLY A 696 -44.19 -10.91 -5.37
C GLY A 696 -45.35 -9.94 -5.60
N PRO A 697 -46.15 -9.61 -4.55
CA PRO A 697 -47.09 -8.53 -4.67
C PRO A 697 -46.31 -7.28 -5.12
N GLU A 698 -46.88 -6.45 -5.99
CA GLU A 698 -46.42 -5.09 -6.25
C GLU A 698 -46.30 -4.36 -4.91
N ILE A 699 -45.19 -4.48 -4.25
CA ILE A 699 -44.77 -3.56 -3.19
C ILE A 699 -44.38 -2.33 -3.99
N GLY A 700 -45.22 -1.30 -3.96
CA GLY A 700 -44.88 0.00 -4.50
C GLY A 700 -43.48 0.33 -3.98
N GLU A 701 -42.58 0.65 -4.88
CA GLU A 701 -41.21 1.05 -4.52
C GLU A 701 -41.31 2.14 -3.47
N GLU A 702 -40.90 1.88 -2.25
CA GLU A 702 -40.75 2.95 -1.28
C GLU A 702 -39.78 3.97 -1.90
N PRO A 703 -40.17 5.23 -2.02
CA PRO A 703 -39.36 6.24 -2.66
C PRO A 703 -37.98 6.30 -1.98
N GLY A 704 -36.94 6.32 -2.78
CA GLY A 704 -35.58 6.36 -2.27
C GLY A 704 -35.33 7.57 -1.36
N LEU A 705 -34.30 7.53 -0.50
CA LEU A 705 -33.97 8.62 0.44
C LEU A 705 -33.96 10.00 -0.25
N GLN A 706 -33.44 10.09 -1.48
CA GLN A 706 -33.39 11.35 -2.23
C GLN A 706 -34.77 11.82 -2.63
N ASP A 707 -35.66 10.92 -3.03
CA ASP A 707 -37.05 11.22 -3.41
C ASP A 707 -37.85 11.64 -2.20
N GLN A 708 -37.74 10.96 -1.07
CA GLN A 708 -38.36 11.34 0.18
C GLN A 708 -37.92 12.72 0.68
N ILE A 709 -36.63 13.09 0.47
CA ILE A 709 -36.16 14.44 0.79
C ILE A 709 -36.73 15.48 -0.17
N LEU A 710 -36.83 15.18 -1.47
CA LEU A 710 -37.44 16.08 -2.45
C LEU A 710 -38.96 16.33 -2.14
N ASP A 711 -39.67 15.28 -1.77
CA ASP A 711 -41.06 15.37 -1.35
C ASP A 711 -41.23 16.27 -0.11
N LEU A 712 -40.35 16.07 0.90
CA LEU A 712 -40.38 16.93 2.09
C LEU A 712 -40.04 18.40 1.78
N LEU A 713 -39.19 18.64 0.77
CA LEU A 713 -38.84 19.99 0.33
C LEU A 713 -39.87 20.60 -0.60
N ALA A 714 -40.79 19.83 -1.19
CA ALA A 714 -41.92 20.32 -2.00
C ALA A 714 -42.87 21.19 -1.16
N ASP A 715 -43.04 20.86 0.13
CA ASP A 715 -43.84 21.64 1.09
C ASP A 715 -43.16 22.96 1.54
N GLY A 716 -42.01 23.30 1.03
CA GLY A 716 -41.22 24.50 1.34
C GLY A 716 -39.90 24.25 2.05
N PRO A 717 -39.15 25.32 2.36
CA PRO A 717 -37.84 25.21 2.95
C PRO A 717 -37.82 24.48 4.29
N LYS A 718 -36.93 23.49 4.45
CA LYS A 718 -36.76 22.71 5.69
C LYS A 718 -35.32 22.82 6.24
N SER A 719 -35.21 22.78 7.57
CA SER A 719 -33.91 22.66 8.20
C SER A 719 -33.40 21.21 8.12
N LEU A 720 -32.10 21.04 8.09
CA LEU A 720 -31.46 19.70 8.12
C LEU A 720 -31.87 18.91 9.37
N LYS A 721 -32.13 19.60 10.48
CA LYS A 721 -32.67 18.98 11.70
C LYS A 721 -34.04 18.39 11.45
N HIS A 722 -34.91 19.15 10.82
CA HIS A 722 -36.28 18.72 10.49
C HIS A 722 -36.29 17.54 9.50
N LEU A 723 -35.46 17.56 8.47
CA LEU A 723 -35.31 16.44 7.54
C LEU A 723 -34.84 15.15 8.23
N ARG A 724 -33.94 15.25 9.19
CA ARG A 724 -33.49 14.10 9.99
C ARG A 724 -34.55 13.55 10.93
N GLU A 725 -35.37 14.43 11.51
CA GLU A 725 -36.51 14.06 12.38
C GLU A 725 -37.67 13.43 11.59
N ALA A 726 -37.86 13.88 10.35
CA ALA A 726 -38.89 13.34 9.45
C ALA A 726 -38.51 11.99 8.81
N LEU A 727 -37.24 11.67 8.77
CA LEU A 727 -36.70 10.45 8.15
C LEU A 727 -35.90 9.58 9.17
N PRO A 728 -36.56 9.09 10.22
CA PRO A 728 -35.91 8.38 11.33
C PRO A 728 -35.36 7.01 10.92
N SER A 729 -35.81 6.43 9.82
CA SER A 729 -35.28 5.17 9.25
C SER A 729 -33.88 5.29 8.67
N PHE A 730 -33.40 6.52 8.44
CA PHE A 730 -32.08 6.75 7.86
C PHE A 730 -31.12 7.39 8.87
N GLN A 731 -29.85 7.05 8.74
CA GLN A 731 -28.81 7.65 9.59
C GLN A 731 -28.70 9.18 9.34
N PRO A 732 -28.47 10.01 10.38
CA PRO A 732 -28.35 11.46 10.24
C PRO A 732 -27.26 11.92 9.24
N SER A 733 -26.18 11.16 9.09
CA SER A 733 -25.13 11.39 8.10
C SER A 733 -25.61 11.13 6.67
N SER A 734 -26.43 10.09 6.46
CA SER A 734 -26.97 9.74 5.14
C SER A 734 -27.91 10.83 4.62
N VAL A 735 -28.78 11.37 5.47
CA VAL A 735 -29.67 12.51 5.12
C VAL A 735 -28.84 13.75 4.73
N SER A 736 -27.74 14.03 5.44
CA SER A 736 -26.87 15.17 5.12
C SER A 736 -26.16 14.99 3.78
N ASN A 737 -25.67 13.77 3.50
CA ASN A 737 -25.00 13.44 2.26
C ASN A 737 -25.97 13.49 1.07
N ALA A 738 -27.20 12.98 1.24
CA ALA A 738 -28.23 13.03 0.23
C ALA A 738 -28.61 14.48 -0.13
N CYS A 739 -28.76 15.37 0.85
CA CYS A 739 -28.99 16.79 0.60
C CYS A 739 -27.82 17.42 -0.20
N THR A 740 -26.59 17.06 0.10
CA THR A 740 -25.41 17.55 -0.63
C THR A 740 -25.39 17.02 -2.07
N GLN A 741 -25.76 15.77 -2.28
CA GLN A 741 -25.87 15.16 -3.61
C GLN A 741 -27.00 15.80 -4.44
N LEU A 742 -28.17 16.07 -3.83
CA LEU A 742 -29.28 16.78 -4.48
C LEU A 742 -28.89 18.19 -4.90
N LYS A 743 -28.06 18.87 -4.10
CA LYS A 743 -27.48 20.16 -4.49
C LYS A 743 -26.53 20.03 -5.69
N ALA A 744 -25.66 19.03 -5.69
CA ALA A 744 -24.75 18.77 -6.81
C ALA A 744 -25.49 18.41 -8.11
N LYS A 745 -26.66 17.76 -8.00
CA LYS A 745 -27.56 17.45 -9.13
C LYS A 745 -28.42 18.66 -9.56
N GLY A 746 -28.36 19.77 -8.87
CA GLY A 746 -29.17 20.96 -9.16
C GLY A 746 -30.65 20.82 -8.76
N LEU A 747 -31.04 19.81 -7.98
CA LEU A 747 -32.39 19.52 -7.58
C LEU A 747 -32.80 20.21 -6.26
N ALA A 748 -31.84 20.59 -5.44
CA ALA A 748 -32.04 21.34 -4.20
C ALA A 748 -31.01 22.45 -4.04
N LYS A 749 -31.33 23.54 -3.35
CA LYS A 749 -30.42 24.64 -3.02
C LYS A 749 -30.40 24.88 -1.51
N SER A 750 -29.21 25.28 -1.00
CA SER A 750 -29.07 25.70 0.39
C SER A 750 -29.32 27.19 0.53
N LEU A 751 -30.30 27.59 1.34
CA LEU A 751 -30.63 28.99 1.60
C LEU A 751 -29.73 29.63 2.67
N LYS A 752 -29.48 28.87 3.75
CA LYS A 752 -28.65 29.25 4.90
C LYS A 752 -27.87 27.97 5.34
N ARG A 753 -26.91 28.12 6.21
CA ARG A 753 -26.23 26.94 6.81
C ARG A 753 -27.26 26.01 7.46
N GLY A 754 -27.44 24.83 6.87
CA GLY A 754 -28.38 23.80 7.35
C GLY A 754 -29.84 23.98 6.96
N HIS A 755 -30.22 24.87 6.03
CA HIS A 755 -31.58 24.99 5.46
C HIS A 755 -31.58 24.68 3.97
N TRP A 756 -32.55 23.91 3.53
CA TRP A 756 -32.62 23.37 2.18
C TRP A 756 -34.00 23.69 1.56
N GLN A 757 -34.01 23.88 0.27
CA GLN A 757 -35.22 24.14 -0.55
C GLN A 757 -35.01 23.45 -1.91
N LEU A 758 -36.11 23.11 -2.60
CA LEU A 758 -36.08 22.72 -4.00
C LEU A 758 -35.40 23.80 -4.85
N ALA A 759 -34.60 23.40 -5.82
CA ALA A 759 -34.12 24.32 -6.83
C ALA A 759 -35.30 24.74 -7.71
N ASP A 760 -35.39 26.03 -8.01
CA ASP A 760 -36.38 26.50 -8.94
C ASP A 760 -36.09 25.92 -10.33
N SER A 761 -37.05 25.27 -10.98
CA SER A 761 -36.95 24.69 -12.32
C SER A 761 -36.71 25.74 -13.39
#